data_915eb3a7cb9246f3af8aec20e9c2040b
#
_entry.id   915eb3a7cb9246f3af8aec20e9c2040b
#
_cell.length_a   1.000
_cell.length_b   1.000
_cell.length_c   1.000
_cell.angle_alpha   90.00
_cell.angle_beta   90.00
_cell.angle_gamma   90.00
#
_symmetry.space_group_name_H-M   'P 1'
#
loop_
_entity.id
_entity.type
_entity.pdbx_description
1 polymer ?
#
loop_
_entity_poly.entity_id
_entity_poly.type
_entity_poly.pdbx_seq_one_letter_code
_entity_poly.pdbx_strand_id
1 'polypeptide(L)'
;MKELNQVSTEKLTSHVSLIWNIAEILRGDYKEHEYGDVVLPFTVLTRLDSVLIDTKQAVLDIKATSVPNQIKELQYAKATGYPFWNTSNFTLKTLLNDADNLEQNLTYYVQAFAPAAREIMEAYNFYNMIERLDRAHLLYHVLSEFTSAKVNLHPDVVSNDQMGNIFEELIRRFSELSNETAGEHFTPREVISLMVNLLFNPEEDINRLCTDGAMASLYDPGVGTGGMLSTAAQHVNDLNESARLEVYGQELNPQTYAVAKSDIMIKGERQERIYLGNSLTDDKTAGMRFDYMLCNPPFGVNWKKYADPILDEAERKGYQGRFGAGTPRVSDGSFLFLQHMISKMKPYDPKDLVNGAGTRIGIVFNGSPLFTGGAGQGESEIRRWILENDWLEAIIALPDQMFYNTGILTYIWVLSNKKERHRKNKVQLIDATQYFQRMRKPLGEKRKELTEANIADITRIYGAFQETEESKIFETEDFAYHEVVVERPLRLSFQATPDAIEALKQAKPFTGLATSRKRTEPARTEEIDAGKRVQNAIIAILEALDAERVYLNRDEFTDLIRESIKERGEKIGIAALRKIVAELGTKNPDADICVDTKGNPEPDADLRDTEQIPFREDIEAYFQREVIPYAPDAWIDHDKTKVGYEIPFTRYFYKYEELGDPVETLAEIQTLSASIQTDIAKLFSEQVK
;
A
#
# COMPACT_ATOMS: atom_id res chain seq x y z
N MET A 1 -20.35 -28.93 14.44
CA MET A 1 -19.48 -27.89 13.86
C MET A 1 -18.54 -27.20 14.85
N LYS A 2 -18.98 -26.62 15.99
CA LYS A 2 -18.07 -26.00 16.97
C LYS A 2 -17.00 -26.95 17.54
N GLU A 3 -17.32 -28.20 17.82
CA GLU A 3 -16.35 -29.20 18.33
C GLU A 3 -15.38 -29.68 17.25
N LEU A 4 -15.80 -29.81 15.99
CA LEU A 4 -14.95 -30.15 14.85
C LEU A 4 -13.93 -29.04 14.56
N ASN A 5 -14.33 -27.76 14.60
CA ASN A 5 -13.45 -26.63 14.41
C ASN A 5 -12.43 -26.48 15.57
N GLN A 6 -12.82 -26.78 16.80
CA GLN A 6 -11.93 -26.72 17.95
C GLN A 6 -10.85 -27.83 17.91
N VAL A 7 -11.21 -29.05 17.55
CA VAL A 7 -10.26 -30.16 17.36
C VAL A 7 -9.33 -29.92 16.16
N SER A 8 -9.81 -29.25 15.11
CA SER A 8 -9.00 -28.85 13.95
C SER A 8 -7.94 -27.83 14.32
N THR A 9 -8.29 -26.81 15.10
CA THR A 9 -7.36 -25.74 15.51
C THR A 9 -6.28 -26.24 16.50
N GLU A 10 -6.63 -27.14 17.41
CA GLU A 10 -5.67 -27.75 18.33
C GLU A 10 -4.66 -28.65 17.61
N LYS A 11 -5.11 -29.44 16.63
CA LYS A 11 -4.23 -30.26 15.78
C LYS A 11 -3.30 -29.41 14.92
N LEU A 12 -3.80 -28.32 14.34
CA LEU A 12 -3.01 -27.38 13.54
C LEU A 12 -1.88 -26.77 14.39
N THR A 13 -2.21 -26.25 15.57
CA THR A 13 -1.25 -25.69 16.51
C THR A 13 -0.19 -26.70 16.93
N SER A 14 -0.54 -27.97 17.03
CA SER A 14 0.37 -29.08 17.31
C SER A 14 1.39 -29.28 16.18
N HIS A 15 0.96 -29.35 14.92
CA HIS A 15 1.86 -29.54 13.77
C HIS A 15 2.81 -28.36 13.59
N VAL A 16 2.31 -27.13 13.68
CA VAL A 16 3.12 -25.92 13.62
C VAL A 16 4.17 -25.93 14.75
N SER A 17 3.79 -26.29 15.96
CA SER A 17 4.71 -26.34 17.10
C SER A 17 5.77 -27.43 16.94
N LEU A 18 5.41 -28.58 16.37
CA LEU A 18 6.36 -29.65 16.07
C LEU A 18 7.40 -29.21 15.03
N ILE A 19 6.93 -28.63 13.92
CA ILE A 19 7.81 -28.12 12.86
C ILE A 19 8.67 -26.95 13.39
N TRP A 20 8.09 -26.10 14.22
CA TRP A 20 8.83 -25.01 14.87
C TRP A 20 9.97 -25.54 15.78
N ASN A 21 9.74 -26.61 16.50
CA ASN A 21 10.76 -27.18 17.36
C ASN A 21 11.99 -27.69 16.59
N ILE A 22 11.83 -27.98 15.29
CA ILE A 22 12.96 -28.33 14.41
C ILE A 22 13.92 -27.13 14.27
N ALA A 23 13.44 -25.91 14.33
CA ALA A 23 14.26 -24.71 14.32
C ALA A 23 15.26 -24.67 15.51
N GLU A 24 14.91 -25.29 16.65
CA GLU A 24 15.83 -25.39 17.78
C GLU A 24 17.09 -26.25 17.50
N ILE A 25 16.99 -27.19 16.55
CA ILE A 25 18.15 -28.00 16.11
C ILE A 25 19.18 -27.10 15.39
N LEU A 26 18.71 -26.01 14.76
CA LEU A 26 19.55 -25.09 13.99
C LEU A 26 20.28 -24.07 14.88
N ARG A 27 19.91 -23.99 16.17
CA ARG A 27 20.46 -23.02 17.13
C ARG A 27 21.96 -23.19 17.30
N GLY A 28 22.69 -22.11 17.08
CA GLY A 28 24.15 -22.06 17.21
C GLY A 28 24.89 -22.13 15.88
N ASP A 29 24.36 -22.84 14.87
CA ASP A 29 24.95 -22.97 13.53
C ASP A 29 24.28 -22.05 12.49
N TYR A 30 23.03 -21.69 12.76
CA TYR A 30 22.22 -20.75 11.95
C TYR A 30 21.76 -19.57 12.81
N LYS A 31 21.64 -18.41 12.19
CA LYS A 31 21.00 -17.25 12.79
C LYS A 31 19.48 -17.43 12.78
N GLU A 32 18.76 -16.82 13.71
CA GLU A 32 17.31 -16.98 13.85
C GLU A 32 16.53 -16.61 12.57
N HIS A 33 16.96 -15.59 11.84
CA HIS A 33 16.35 -15.19 10.57
C HIS A 33 16.60 -16.19 9.42
N GLU A 34 17.58 -17.11 9.55
CA GLU A 34 17.88 -18.14 8.56
C GLU A 34 17.09 -19.44 8.79
N TYR A 35 16.36 -19.56 9.91
CA TYR A 35 15.63 -20.80 10.22
C TYR A 35 14.54 -21.09 9.17
N GLY A 36 13.89 -20.04 8.64
CA GLY A 36 12.90 -20.16 7.57
C GLY A 36 13.48 -20.78 6.30
N ASP A 37 14.73 -20.48 5.96
CA ASP A 37 15.42 -20.98 4.77
C ASP A 37 15.59 -22.52 4.81
N VAL A 38 15.62 -23.10 6.00
CA VAL A 38 15.72 -24.56 6.21
C VAL A 38 14.34 -25.18 6.39
N VAL A 39 13.54 -24.65 7.30
CA VAL A 39 12.29 -25.30 7.74
C VAL A 39 11.22 -25.29 6.63
N LEU A 40 11.08 -24.19 5.89
CA LEU A 40 10.06 -24.10 4.84
C LEU A 40 10.27 -25.12 3.71
N PRO A 41 11.45 -25.21 3.06
CA PRO A 41 11.66 -26.19 2.00
C PRO A 41 11.58 -27.64 2.47
N PHE A 42 12.03 -27.98 3.68
CA PHE A 42 11.83 -29.32 4.23
C PHE A 42 10.35 -29.61 4.51
N THR A 43 9.57 -28.63 4.94
CA THR A 43 8.11 -28.76 5.11
C THR A 43 7.44 -29.07 3.77
N VAL A 44 7.80 -28.32 2.71
CA VAL A 44 7.30 -28.57 1.34
C VAL A 44 7.71 -29.97 0.88
N LEU A 45 8.99 -30.33 1.02
CA LEU A 45 9.52 -31.60 0.59
C LEU A 45 8.82 -32.78 1.31
N THR A 46 8.61 -32.66 2.63
CA THR A 46 7.88 -33.66 3.44
C THR A 46 6.42 -33.79 2.98
N ARG A 47 5.77 -32.69 2.64
CA ARG A 47 4.41 -32.72 2.07
C ARG A 47 4.38 -33.42 0.71
N LEU A 48 5.32 -33.10 -0.19
CA LEU A 48 5.41 -33.72 -1.51
C LEU A 48 5.66 -35.24 -1.41
N ASP A 49 6.58 -35.67 -0.51
CA ASP A 49 6.83 -37.09 -0.24
C ASP A 49 5.60 -37.78 0.31
N SER A 50 4.91 -37.17 1.29
CA SER A 50 3.70 -37.73 1.91
C SER A 50 2.54 -37.91 0.91
N VAL A 51 2.36 -36.95 0.00
CA VAL A 51 1.31 -37.01 -1.05
C VAL A 51 1.58 -38.14 -2.05
N LEU A 52 2.84 -38.46 -2.32
CA LEU A 52 3.24 -39.46 -3.32
C LEU A 52 3.44 -40.86 -2.75
N ILE A 53 3.40 -41.05 -1.41
CA ILE A 53 3.83 -42.29 -0.77
C ILE A 53 3.04 -43.50 -1.24
N ASP A 54 1.71 -43.41 -1.38
CA ASP A 54 0.83 -44.47 -1.75
C ASP A 54 0.98 -44.89 -3.21
N THR A 55 1.44 -43.98 -4.07
CA THR A 55 1.59 -44.19 -5.51
C THR A 55 3.03 -44.48 -5.93
N LYS A 56 3.96 -44.43 -4.98
CA LYS A 56 5.39 -44.59 -5.21
C LYS A 56 5.74 -45.85 -6.02
N GLN A 57 5.19 -47.01 -5.66
CA GLN A 57 5.47 -48.24 -6.34
C GLN A 57 4.98 -48.23 -7.78
N ALA A 58 3.80 -47.69 -8.06
CA ALA A 58 3.26 -47.55 -9.40
C ALA A 58 4.17 -46.70 -10.32
N VAL A 59 4.75 -45.63 -9.78
CA VAL A 59 5.73 -44.79 -10.50
C VAL A 59 7.00 -45.58 -10.82
N LEU A 60 7.50 -46.38 -9.88
CA LEU A 60 8.69 -47.22 -10.08
C LEU A 60 8.46 -48.31 -11.11
N ASP A 61 7.29 -48.96 -11.11
CA ASP A 61 6.89 -49.95 -12.09
C ASP A 61 6.86 -49.35 -13.50
N ILE A 62 6.28 -48.15 -13.66
CA ILE A 62 6.29 -47.44 -14.94
C ILE A 62 7.73 -47.08 -15.35
N LYS A 63 8.57 -46.65 -14.42
CA LYS A 63 9.98 -46.33 -14.67
C LYS A 63 10.72 -47.52 -15.29
N ALA A 64 10.45 -48.74 -14.82
CA ALA A 64 11.07 -49.98 -15.27
C ALA A 64 10.67 -50.39 -16.68
N THR A 65 9.58 -49.83 -17.24
CA THR A 65 9.11 -50.17 -18.60
C THR A 65 10.04 -49.62 -19.69
N SER A 66 9.96 -50.15 -20.91
CA SER A 66 10.72 -49.67 -22.08
C SER A 66 10.00 -48.58 -22.87
N VAL A 67 8.99 -47.93 -22.31
CA VAL A 67 8.20 -46.86 -22.95
C VAL A 67 9.04 -45.58 -23.04
N PRO A 68 8.89 -44.77 -24.11
CA PRO A 68 9.57 -43.49 -24.22
C PRO A 68 9.26 -42.52 -23.06
N ASN A 69 10.23 -41.70 -22.67
CA ASN A 69 10.11 -40.81 -21.50
C ASN A 69 8.89 -39.87 -21.56
N GLN A 70 8.57 -39.30 -22.71
CA GLN A 70 7.40 -38.41 -22.88
C GLN A 70 6.06 -39.14 -22.55
N ILE A 71 5.98 -40.41 -22.87
CA ILE A 71 4.79 -41.24 -22.55
C ILE A 71 4.81 -41.63 -21.08
N LYS A 72 6.02 -41.90 -20.50
CA LYS A 72 6.16 -42.19 -19.07
C LYS A 72 5.70 -41.00 -18.22
N GLU A 73 6.02 -39.78 -18.58
CA GLU A 73 5.61 -38.55 -17.84
C GLU A 73 4.08 -38.48 -17.73
N LEU A 74 3.36 -38.71 -18.83
CA LEU A 74 1.90 -38.79 -18.82
C LEU A 74 1.38 -39.92 -17.93
N GLN A 75 2.06 -41.08 -17.96
CA GLN A 75 1.69 -42.26 -17.14
C GLN A 75 1.98 -41.99 -15.66
N TYR A 76 3.11 -41.30 -15.32
CA TYR A 76 3.43 -40.90 -13.94
C TYR A 76 2.35 -39.98 -13.38
N ALA A 77 2.00 -38.91 -14.11
CA ALA A 77 0.95 -37.98 -13.71
C ALA A 77 -0.41 -38.69 -13.51
N LYS A 78 -0.75 -39.63 -14.40
CA LYS A 78 -1.98 -40.45 -14.26
C LYS A 78 -1.90 -41.34 -13.03
N ALA A 79 -0.78 -41.97 -12.76
CA ALA A 79 -0.60 -42.91 -11.64
C ALA A 79 -0.62 -42.19 -10.29
N THR A 80 -0.05 -41.00 -10.20
CA THR A 80 -0.05 -40.21 -8.97
C THR A 80 -1.34 -39.44 -8.74
N GLY A 81 -2.09 -39.13 -9.81
CA GLY A 81 -3.24 -38.20 -9.76
C GLY A 81 -2.83 -36.73 -9.61
N TYR A 82 -1.54 -36.46 -9.70
CA TYR A 82 -0.96 -35.08 -9.55
C TYR A 82 -0.13 -34.73 -10.79
N PRO A 83 0.12 -33.43 -11.04
CA PRO A 83 1.03 -32.99 -12.12
C PRO A 83 2.51 -33.21 -11.79
N PHE A 84 2.83 -33.93 -10.73
CA PHE A 84 4.19 -34.23 -10.28
C PHE A 84 4.33 -35.66 -9.76
N TRP A 85 5.55 -36.16 -9.77
CA TRP A 85 5.95 -37.53 -9.35
C TRP A 85 7.41 -37.48 -8.86
N ASN A 86 7.85 -38.61 -8.26
CA ASN A 86 9.24 -38.82 -7.94
C ASN A 86 9.70 -40.22 -8.36
N THR A 87 10.74 -40.30 -9.20
CA THR A 87 11.27 -41.53 -9.77
C THR A 87 12.44 -42.17 -8.99
N SER A 88 12.81 -41.61 -7.84
CA SER A 88 13.81 -42.21 -6.94
C SER A 88 13.31 -43.50 -6.29
N ASN A 89 14.19 -44.39 -5.96
CA ASN A 89 13.85 -45.56 -5.12
C ASN A 89 13.74 -45.20 -3.62
N PHE A 90 14.15 -44.01 -3.24
CA PHE A 90 14.09 -43.54 -1.85
C PHE A 90 12.72 -42.89 -1.56
N THR A 91 12.33 -42.94 -0.29
CA THR A 91 11.45 -41.98 0.38
C THR A 91 12.28 -41.15 1.34
N LEU A 92 11.77 -40.02 1.86
CA LEU A 92 12.52 -39.24 2.85
C LEU A 92 12.95 -40.08 4.05
N LYS A 93 12.08 -40.99 4.49
CA LYS A 93 12.37 -41.90 5.62
C LYS A 93 13.47 -42.91 5.30
N THR A 94 13.49 -43.47 4.10
CA THR A 94 14.48 -44.50 3.74
C THR A 94 15.86 -43.91 3.45
N LEU A 95 15.99 -42.61 3.20
CA LEU A 95 17.28 -41.92 3.09
C LEU A 95 18.11 -42.02 4.36
N LEU A 96 17.47 -42.05 5.53
CA LEU A 96 18.14 -42.17 6.82
C LEU A 96 18.87 -43.51 7.03
N ASN A 97 18.59 -44.54 6.21
CA ASN A 97 19.24 -45.83 6.28
C ASN A 97 20.69 -45.82 5.79
N ASP A 98 21.10 -44.76 5.10
CA ASP A 98 22.46 -44.58 4.57
C ASP A 98 22.99 -43.18 4.99
N ALA A 99 23.34 -43.04 6.24
CA ALA A 99 23.74 -41.77 6.82
C ALA A 99 25.04 -41.22 6.23
N ASP A 100 25.96 -42.09 5.81
CA ASP A 100 27.27 -41.70 5.27
C ASP A 100 27.17 -41.04 3.89
N ASN A 101 26.11 -41.36 3.14
CA ASN A 101 25.86 -40.81 1.82
C ASN A 101 24.59 -39.93 1.77
N LEU A 102 24.13 -39.43 2.92
CA LEU A 102 22.84 -38.75 3.03
C LEU A 102 22.71 -37.52 2.14
N GLU A 103 23.74 -36.66 2.07
CA GLU A 103 23.79 -35.50 1.19
C GLU A 103 23.56 -35.87 -0.27
N GLN A 104 24.31 -36.86 -0.76
CA GLN A 104 24.24 -37.32 -2.14
C GLN A 104 22.87 -37.96 -2.46
N ASN A 105 22.39 -38.81 -1.54
CA ASN A 105 21.12 -39.51 -1.69
C ASN A 105 19.93 -38.54 -1.65
N LEU A 106 19.93 -37.52 -0.79
CA LEU A 106 18.90 -36.49 -0.74
C LEU A 106 18.94 -35.61 -1.99
N THR A 107 20.13 -35.23 -2.44
CA THR A 107 20.29 -34.47 -3.69
C THR A 107 19.73 -35.26 -4.87
N TYR A 108 20.05 -36.55 -5.00
CA TYR A 108 19.50 -37.43 -6.01
C TYR A 108 17.97 -37.57 -5.88
N TYR A 109 17.46 -37.70 -4.65
CA TYR A 109 16.03 -37.78 -4.36
C TYR A 109 15.27 -36.53 -4.88
N VAL A 110 15.83 -35.34 -4.64
CA VAL A 110 15.23 -34.09 -5.11
C VAL A 110 15.30 -33.98 -6.62
N GLN A 111 16.41 -34.39 -7.25
CA GLN A 111 16.55 -34.41 -8.72
C GLN A 111 15.60 -35.40 -9.42
N ALA A 112 15.14 -36.40 -8.72
CA ALA A 112 14.20 -37.41 -9.24
C ALA A 112 12.74 -36.95 -9.27
N PHE A 113 12.42 -35.76 -8.76
CA PHE A 113 11.10 -35.16 -8.93
C PHE A 113 10.85 -34.67 -10.36
N ALA A 114 9.60 -34.53 -10.70
CA ALA A 114 9.13 -33.84 -11.90
C ALA A 114 9.72 -32.43 -12.01
N PRO A 115 9.92 -31.89 -13.24
CA PRO A 115 10.56 -30.58 -13.41
C PRO A 115 9.93 -29.47 -12.57
N ALA A 116 8.61 -29.40 -12.49
CA ALA A 116 7.88 -28.39 -11.72
C ALA A 116 8.19 -28.44 -10.21
N ALA A 117 8.27 -29.62 -9.62
CA ALA A 117 8.62 -29.78 -8.20
C ALA A 117 10.11 -29.47 -7.95
N ARG A 118 10.99 -29.75 -8.91
CA ARG A 118 12.40 -29.35 -8.81
C ARG A 118 12.58 -27.82 -8.83
N GLU A 119 11.85 -27.13 -9.70
CA GLU A 119 11.88 -25.67 -9.77
C GLU A 119 11.51 -25.03 -8.43
N ILE A 120 10.57 -25.61 -7.68
CA ILE A 120 10.23 -25.17 -6.32
C ILE A 120 11.44 -25.30 -5.39
N MET A 121 12.16 -26.43 -5.44
CA MET A 121 13.35 -26.65 -4.61
C MET A 121 14.52 -25.74 -5.02
N GLU A 122 14.66 -25.44 -6.30
CA GLU A 122 15.65 -24.48 -6.82
C GLU A 122 15.34 -23.06 -6.34
N ALA A 123 14.08 -22.65 -6.31
CA ALA A 123 13.67 -21.34 -5.79
C ALA A 123 14.01 -21.18 -4.29
N TYR A 124 14.01 -22.24 -3.51
CA TYR A 124 14.51 -22.27 -2.13
C TYR A 124 16.04 -22.33 -2.00
N ASN A 125 16.78 -22.41 -3.11
CA ASN A 125 18.22 -22.67 -3.07
C ASN A 125 18.58 -23.94 -2.30
N PHE A 126 17.72 -24.98 -2.41
CA PHE A 126 17.71 -26.17 -1.55
C PHE A 126 19.02 -26.97 -1.62
N TYR A 127 19.67 -27.05 -2.77
CA TYR A 127 20.92 -27.78 -2.94
C TYR A 127 22.07 -27.19 -2.09
N ASN A 128 22.23 -25.87 -2.10
CA ASN A 128 23.23 -25.21 -1.26
C ASN A 128 22.90 -25.36 0.24
N MET A 129 21.62 -25.42 0.57
CA MET A 129 21.20 -25.63 1.95
C MET A 129 21.49 -27.06 2.44
N ILE A 130 21.28 -28.10 1.60
CA ILE A 130 21.67 -29.48 1.91
C ILE A 130 23.16 -29.55 2.22
N GLU A 131 24.02 -29.01 1.34
CA GLU A 131 25.47 -28.94 1.53
C GLU A 131 25.87 -28.23 2.85
N ARG A 132 25.23 -27.11 3.15
CA ARG A 132 25.47 -26.35 4.38
C ARG A 132 25.07 -27.15 5.66
N LEU A 133 23.93 -27.83 5.62
CA LEU A 133 23.48 -28.68 6.73
C LEU A 133 24.39 -29.90 6.94
N ASP A 134 24.88 -30.51 5.85
CA ASP A 134 25.81 -31.64 5.94
C ASP A 134 27.14 -31.21 6.54
N ARG A 135 27.73 -30.11 6.10
CA ARG A 135 28.96 -29.54 6.70
C ARG A 135 28.80 -29.18 8.17
N ALA A 136 27.62 -28.81 8.64
CA ALA A 136 27.28 -28.52 10.01
C ALA A 136 26.95 -29.79 10.82
N HIS A 137 26.94 -30.97 10.19
CA HIS A 137 26.49 -32.25 10.78
C HIS A 137 25.03 -32.24 11.28
N LEU A 138 24.20 -31.38 10.73
CA LEU A 138 22.80 -31.23 11.11
C LEU A 138 21.82 -31.93 10.15
N LEU A 139 22.24 -32.29 8.92
CA LEU A 139 21.37 -32.84 7.88
C LEU A 139 20.59 -34.07 8.36
N TYR A 140 21.27 -35.03 8.99
CA TYR A 140 20.64 -36.24 9.54
C TYR A 140 19.59 -35.89 10.60
N HIS A 141 19.92 -35.00 11.53
CA HIS A 141 19.02 -34.62 12.60
C HIS A 141 17.78 -33.92 12.10
N VAL A 142 17.92 -32.94 11.17
CA VAL A 142 16.80 -32.24 10.55
C VAL A 142 15.91 -33.22 9.80
N LEU A 143 16.46 -34.07 8.93
CA LEU A 143 15.68 -35.03 8.17
C LEU A 143 14.99 -36.08 9.08
N SER A 144 15.66 -36.52 10.16
CA SER A 144 15.08 -37.44 11.14
C SER A 144 13.84 -36.88 11.81
N GLU A 145 13.87 -35.60 12.21
CA GLU A 145 12.70 -34.95 12.81
C GLU A 145 11.55 -34.81 11.80
N PHE A 146 11.83 -34.35 10.57
CA PHE A 146 10.81 -34.23 9.52
C PHE A 146 10.17 -35.56 9.10
N THR A 147 10.88 -36.66 9.25
CA THR A 147 10.38 -38.03 8.95
C THR A 147 9.87 -38.78 10.19
N SER A 148 9.87 -38.12 11.34
CA SER A 148 9.35 -38.69 12.58
C SER A 148 7.84 -38.91 12.49
N ALA A 149 7.33 -39.92 13.22
CA ALA A 149 5.89 -40.19 13.28
C ALA A 149 5.04 -39.03 13.83
N LYS A 150 5.68 -38.04 14.46
CA LYS A 150 5.04 -36.84 14.99
C LYS A 150 4.72 -35.81 13.88
N VAL A 151 5.55 -35.75 12.83
CA VAL A 151 5.38 -34.84 11.70
C VAL A 151 4.73 -35.62 10.56
N ASN A 152 3.41 -35.81 10.63
CA ASN A 152 2.65 -36.50 9.59
C ASN A 152 1.87 -35.48 8.76
N LEU A 153 2.36 -35.22 7.55
CA LEU A 153 1.76 -34.28 6.60
C LEU A 153 1.00 -34.97 5.46
N HIS A 154 0.57 -36.25 5.67
CA HIS A 154 -0.24 -36.97 4.70
C HIS A 154 -1.62 -36.28 4.50
N PRO A 155 -2.19 -36.29 3.28
CA PRO A 155 -3.49 -35.66 2.98
C PRO A 155 -4.64 -36.13 3.90
N ASP A 156 -4.65 -37.38 4.32
CA ASP A 156 -5.65 -37.92 5.25
C ASP A 156 -5.57 -37.36 6.67
N VAL A 157 -4.43 -36.78 7.03
CA VAL A 157 -4.17 -36.21 8.38
C VAL A 157 -4.23 -34.69 8.35
N VAL A 158 -3.66 -34.09 7.33
CA VAL A 158 -3.58 -32.64 7.11
C VAL A 158 -4.14 -32.34 5.72
N SER A 159 -5.30 -31.74 5.65
CA SER A 159 -5.90 -31.32 4.37
C SER A 159 -5.05 -30.27 3.66
N ASN A 160 -5.29 -30.02 2.37
CA ASN A 160 -4.59 -28.97 1.62
C ASN A 160 -4.80 -27.58 2.23
N ASP A 161 -6.01 -27.28 2.75
CA ASP A 161 -6.29 -26.00 3.40
C ASP A 161 -5.56 -25.86 4.74
N GLN A 162 -5.50 -26.94 5.51
CA GLN A 162 -4.73 -26.97 6.75
C GLN A 162 -3.23 -26.80 6.47
N MET A 163 -2.73 -27.34 5.36
CA MET A 163 -1.33 -27.17 4.95
C MET A 163 -1.02 -25.69 4.63
N GLY A 164 -1.90 -24.99 3.93
CA GLY A 164 -1.78 -23.56 3.72
C GLY A 164 -1.70 -22.78 5.04
N ASN A 165 -2.55 -23.11 6.02
CA ASN A 165 -2.49 -22.50 7.36
C ASN A 165 -1.15 -22.77 8.09
N ILE A 166 -0.58 -23.97 7.92
CA ILE A 166 0.73 -24.31 8.49
C ILE A 166 1.81 -23.42 7.88
N PHE A 167 1.83 -23.26 6.56
CA PHE A 167 2.79 -22.39 5.89
C PHE A 167 2.64 -20.93 6.32
N GLU A 168 1.43 -20.40 6.34
CA GLU A 168 1.17 -19.02 6.77
C GLU A 168 1.69 -18.77 8.19
N GLU A 169 1.42 -19.68 9.12
CA GLU A 169 1.86 -19.55 10.51
C GLU A 169 3.39 -19.70 10.66
N LEU A 170 4.02 -20.60 9.91
CA LEU A 170 5.47 -20.74 9.89
C LEU A 170 6.16 -19.48 9.36
N ILE A 171 5.70 -18.97 8.21
CA ILE A 171 6.26 -17.77 7.62
C ILE A 171 6.07 -16.59 8.55
N ARG A 172 4.89 -16.42 9.17
CA ARG A 172 4.63 -15.39 10.15
C ARG A 172 5.65 -15.42 11.30
N ARG A 173 5.89 -16.60 11.87
CA ARG A 173 6.87 -16.76 12.97
C ARG A 173 8.30 -16.45 12.52
N PHE A 174 8.69 -16.87 11.33
CA PHE A 174 10.03 -16.58 10.82
C PHE A 174 10.21 -15.09 10.48
N SER A 175 9.19 -14.42 9.97
CA SER A 175 9.20 -12.98 9.74
C SER A 175 9.33 -12.18 11.04
N GLU A 176 8.71 -12.63 12.14
CA GLU A 176 8.87 -12.02 13.47
C GLU A 176 10.31 -12.13 13.99
N LEU A 177 11.02 -13.22 13.67
CA LEU A 177 12.42 -13.42 14.08
C LEU A 177 13.40 -12.60 13.23
N SER A 178 13.10 -12.39 11.95
CA SER A 178 14.02 -11.72 11.03
C SER A 178 14.04 -10.20 11.18
N ASN A 179 13.12 -9.58 11.95
CA ASN A 179 12.89 -8.14 11.95
C ASN A 179 12.73 -7.56 10.53
N GLU A 180 12.42 -8.40 9.55
CA GLU A 180 12.15 -7.95 8.21
C GLU A 180 10.91 -7.07 8.19
N THR A 181 11.05 -5.97 7.49
CA THR A 181 10.16 -4.83 7.47
C THR A 181 8.69 -5.21 7.34
N ALA A 182 7.84 -4.52 8.08
CA ALA A 182 6.39 -4.55 8.13
C ALA A 182 5.64 -4.42 6.76
N GLY A 183 6.28 -4.73 5.64
CA GLY A 183 5.75 -4.62 4.29
C GLY A 183 5.11 -5.89 3.72
N GLU A 184 5.44 -7.06 4.25
CA GLU A 184 4.87 -8.33 3.79
C GLU A 184 3.71 -8.73 4.71
N HIS A 185 2.52 -8.24 4.41
CA HIS A 185 1.32 -8.52 5.19
C HIS A 185 0.60 -9.74 4.64
N PHE A 186 0.63 -10.85 5.38
CA PHE A 186 -0.25 -11.98 5.09
C PHE A 186 -1.70 -11.57 5.31
N THR A 187 -2.52 -11.79 4.30
CA THR A 187 -3.94 -11.47 4.37
C THR A 187 -4.67 -12.55 5.17
N PRO A 188 -5.34 -12.21 6.27
CA PRO A 188 -6.13 -13.18 7.01
C PRO A 188 -7.22 -13.82 6.15
N ARG A 189 -7.47 -15.11 6.34
CA ARG A 189 -8.40 -15.87 5.50
C ARG A 189 -9.81 -15.33 5.50
N GLU A 190 -10.30 -14.84 6.63
CA GLU A 190 -11.60 -14.22 6.73
C GLU A 190 -11.69 -12.92 5.92
N VAL A 191 -10.59 -12.16 5.80
CA VAL A 191 -10.51 -10.98 4.92
C VAL A 191 -10.54 -11.43 3.45
N ILE A 192 -9.79 -12.49 3.11
CA ILE A 192 -9.82 -13.08 1.77
C ILE A 192 -11.24 -13.56 1.43
N SER A 193 -11.89 -14.28 2.35
CA SER A 193 -13.26 -14.76 2.16
C SER A 193 -14.24 -13.61 1.92
N LEU A 194 -14.10 -12.50 2.67
CA LEU A 194 -14.91 -11.30 2.41
C LEU A 194 -14.63 -10.72 1.02
N MET A 195 -13.35 -10.55 0.63
CA MET A 195 -12.98 -10.04 -0.69
C MET A 195 -13.54 -10.90 -1.81
N VAL A 196 -13.44 -12.23 -1.68
CA VAL A 196 -14.00 -13.20 -2.63
C VAL A 196 -15.52 -13.04 -2.74
N ASN A 197 -16.24 -12.94 -1.61
CA ASN A 197 -17.69 -12.71 -1.63
C ASN A 197 -18.05 -11.39 -2.32
N LEU A 198 -17.32 -10.30 -2.06
CA LEU A 198 -17.56 -8.99 -2.70
C LEU A 198 -17.34 -9.04 -4.22
N LEU A 199 -16.41 -9.87 -4.72
CA LEU A 199 -16.12 -9.99 -6.14
C LEU A 199 -17.10 -10.87 -6.89
N PHE A 200 -17.48 -12.03 -6.32
CA PHE A 200 -18.19 -13.07 -7.03
C PHE A 200 -19.71 -13.09 -6.80
N ASN A 201 -20.20 -12.39 -5.77
CA ASN A 201 -21.64 -12.39 -5.41
C ASN A 201 -22.55 -11.41 -6.19
N PRO A 202 -22.09 -10.40 -6.98
CA PRO A 202 -23.01 -9.68 -7.85
C PRO A 202 -23.77 -10.63 -8.79
N GLU A 203 -25.04 -10.34 -9.04
CA GLU A 203 -25.97 -11.24 -9.73
C GLU A 203 -25.45 -11.68 -11.13
N GLU A 204 -24.86 -10.73 -11.88
CA GLU A 204 -24.27 -11.01 -13.20
C GLU A 204 -23.12 -12.03 -13.12
N ASP A 205 -22.26 -11.89 -12.09
CA ASP A 205 -21.10 -12.75 -11.89
C ASP A 205 -21.52 -14.15 -11.42
N ILE A 206 -22.48 -14.25 -10.49
CA ILE A 206 -23.05 -15.54 -10.06
C ILE A 206 -23.69 -16.26 -11.24
N ASN A 207 -24.54 -15.58 -12.01
CA ASN A 207 -25.23 -16.18 -13.17
C ASN A 207 -24.22 -16.70 -14.20
N ARG A 208 -23.14 -15.96 -14.43
CA ARG A 208 -22.06 -16.38 -15.34
C ARG A 208 -21.31 -17.60 -14.81
N LEU A 209 -20.93 -17.61 -13.54
CA LEU A 209 -20.15 -18.70 -12.94
C LEU A 209 -20.99 -19.97 -12.71
N CYS A 210 -22.30 -19.84 -12.50
CA CYS A 210 -23.21 -20.98 -12.37
C CYS A 210 -23.60 -21.60 -13.72
N THR A 211 -23.15 -21.06 -14.85
CA THR A 211 -23.33 -21.68 -16.17
C THR A 211 -22.46 -22.95 -16.29
N ASP A 212 -22.98 -23.98 -16.87
CA ASP A 212 -22.25 -25.25 -17.06
C ASP A 212 -20.98 -25.03 -17.91
N GLY A 213 -19.84 -25.53 -17.41
CA GLY A 213 -18.54 -25.36 -18.03
C GLY A 213 -18.01 -23.93 -18.07
N ALA A 214 -18.51 -23.05 -17.20
CA ALA A 214 -18.03 -21.66 -17.09
C ALA A 214 -16.50 -21.61 -16.90
N MET A 215 -15.87 -20.64 -17.58
CA MET A 215 -14.43 -20.39 -17.45
C MET A 215 -14.23 -18.90 -17.10
N ALA A 216 -13.40 -18.65 -16.10
CA ALA A 216 -12.99 -17.32 -15.71
C ALA A 216 -11.50 -17.32 -15.35
N SER A 217 -10.87 -16.14 -15.38
CA SER A 217 -9.48 -15.93 -14.99
C SER A 217 -9.38 -15.00 -13.80
N LEU A 218 -8.50 -15.35 -12.85
CA LEU A 218 -8.17 -14.55 -11.68
C LEU A 218 -6.67 -14.23 -11.68
N TYR A 219 -6.31 -13.01 -11.33
CA TYR A 219 -4.92 -12.58 -11.24
C TYR A 219 -4.62 -11.88 -9.90
N ASP A 220 -3.46 -12.22 -9.33
CA ASP A 220 -2.89 -11.55 -8.17
C ASP A 220 -1.46 -11.09 -8.49
N PRO A 221 -1.17 -9.78 -8.54
CA PRO A 221 0.19 -9.25 -8.79
C PRO A 221 1.14 -9.34 -7.59
N GLY A 222 0.66 -9.75 -6.41
CA GLY A 222 1.44 -9.93 -5.19
C GLY A 222 0.98 -11.16 -4.43
N VAL A 223 1.18 -12.34 -5.05
CA VAL A 223 0.58 -13.63 -4.64
C VAL A 223 0.84 -14.01 -3.20
N GLY A 224 2.00 -13.63 -2.64
CA GLY A 224 2.41 -14.12 -1.32
C GLY A 224 2.44 -15.66 -1.30
N THR A 225 1.72 -16.26 -0.36
CA THR A 225 1.59 -17.71 -0.21
C THR A 225 0.52 -18.36 -1.10
N GLY A 226 -0.19 -17.57 -1.91
CA GLY A 226 -1.24 -18.08 -2.79
C GLY A 226 -2.63 -18.19 -2.16
N GLY A 227 -2.81 -17.73 -0.92
CA GLY A 227 -4.06 -17.86 -0.18
C GLY A 227 -5.27 -17.24 -0.88
N MET A 228 -5.12 -16.07 -1.51
CA MET A 228 -6.20 -15.43 -2.26
C MET A 228 -6.63 -16.24 -3.47
N LEU A 229 -5.69 -16.74 -4.24
CA LEU A 229 -5.95 -17.55 -5.44
C LEU A 229 -6.65 -18.86 -5.07
N SER A 230 -6.15 -19.55 -4.05
CA SER A 230 -6.70 -20.82 -3.58
C SER A 230 -8.11 -20.66 -3.01
N THR A 231 -8.35 -19.64 -2.19
CA THR A 231 -9.69 -19.41 -1.59
C THR A 231 -10.71 -19.04 -2.66
N ALA A 232 -10.32 -18.23 -3.65
CA ALA A 232 -11.20 -17.88 -4.76
C ALA A 232 -11.52 -19.06 -5.66
N ALA A 233 -10.53 -19.92 -5.96
CA ALA A 233 -10.74 -21.15 -6.73
C ALA A 233 -11.70 -22.11 -6.01
N GLN A 234 -11.52 -22.29 -4.70
CA GLN A 234 -12.43 -23.11 -3.89
C GLN A 234 -13.84 -22.54 -3.88
N HIS A 235 -14.02 -21.23 -3.70
CA HIS A 235 -15.33 -20.58 -3.70
C HIS A 235 -16.07 -20.79 -5.02
N VAL A 236 -15.39 -20.65 -6.16
CA VAL A 236 -16.00 -20.90 -7.48
C VAL A 236 -16.36 -22.39 -7.66
N ASN A 237 -15.52 -23.30 -7.20
CA ASN A 237 -15.81 -24.72 -7.23
C ASN A 237 -17.02 -25.10 -6.34
N ASP A 238 -17.16 -24.46 -5.18
CA ASP A 238 -18.29 -24.66 -4.27
C ASP A 238 -19.61 -24.12 -4.87
N LEU A 239 -19.54 -23.04 -5.66
CA LEU A 239 -20.67 -22.49 -6.40
C LEU A 239 -21.07 -23.41 -7.57
N ASN A 240 -20.10 -23.94 -8.29
CA ASN A 240 -20.32 -24.78 -9.47
C ASN A 240 -19.09 -25.67 -9.75
N GLU A 241 -19.23 -26.99 -9.47
CA GLU A 241 -18.18 -27.98 -9.69
C GLU A 241 -17.70 -28.07 -11.16
N SER A 242 -18.54 -27.68 -12.12
CA SER A 242 -18.19 -27.67 -13.55
C SER A 242 -17.47 -26.40 -13.99
N ALA A 243 -17.48 -25.33 -13.18
CA ALA A 243 -16.78 -24.09 -13.47
C ALA A 243 -15.27 -24.22 -13.25
N ARG A 244 -14.51 -23.47 -14.04
CA ARG A 244 -13.05 -23.40 -13.91
C ARG A 244 -12.60 -21.95 -13.70
N LEU A 245 -11.97 -21.69 -12.56
CA LEU A 245 -11.25 -20.45 -12.32
C LEU A 245 -9.75 -20.67 -12.61
N GLU A 246 -9.27 -20.09 -13.71
CA GLU A 246 -7.86 -20.14 -14.07
C GLU A 246 -7.09 -19.08 -13.29
N VAL A 247 -6.22 -19.51 -12.39
CA VAL A 247 -5.47 -18.64 -11.51
C VAL A 247 -4.11 -18.25 -12.10
N TYR A 248 -3.77 -16.98 -11.98
CA TYR A 248 -2.50 -16.39 -12.42
C TYR A 248 -1.93 -15.55 -11.30
N GLY A 249 -0.62 -15.50 -11.18
CA GLY A 249 -0.01 -14.65 -10.17
C GLY A 249 1.45 -14.38 -10.39
N GLN A 250 1.95 -13.36 -9.69
CA GLN A 250 3.36 -13.01 -9.69
C GLN A 250 3.81 -12.65 -8.29
N GLU A 251 4.99 -13.14 -7.89
CA GLU A 251 5.55 -12.94 -6.56
C GLU A 251 7.03 -12.53 -6.67
N LEU A 252 7.43 -11.55 -5.87
CA LEU A 252 8.81 -11.04 -5.84
C LEU A 252 9.73 -11.90 -4.99
N ASN A 253 9.23 -12.40 -3.85
CA ASN A 253 10.01 -13.16 -2.89
C ASN A 253 10.09 -14.64 -3.32
N PRO A 254 11.30 -15.20 -3.54
CA PRO A 254 11.45 -16.59 -4.00
C PRO A 254 10.87 -17.64 -3.03
N GLN A 255 10.89 -17.37 -1.72
CA GLN A 255 10.40 -18.32 -0.71
C GLN A 255 8.86 -18.38 -0.74
N THR A 256 8.20 -17.23 -0.69
CA THR A 256 6.73 -17.15 -0.77
C THR A 256 6.21 -17.64 -2.13
N TYR A 257 6.94 -17.33 -3.22
CA TYR A 257 6.69 -17.90 -4.54
C TYR A 257 6.71 -19.43 -4.53
N ALA A 258 7.74 -20.04 -3.91
CA ALA A 258 7.87 -21.48 -3.85
C ALA A 258 6.74 -22.13 -3.04
N VAL A 259 6.31 -21.48 -1.93
CA VAL A 259 5.12 -21.93 -1.17
C VAL A 259 3.86 -21.86 -2.02
N ALA A 260 3.58 -20.72 -2.64
CA ALA A 260 2.40 -20.55 -3.50
C ALA A 260 2.37 -21.57 -4.63
N LYS A 261 3.50 -21.77 -5.29
CA LYS A 261 3.62 -22.74 -6.40
C LYS A 261 3.40 -24.18 -5.94
N SER A 262 3.92 -24.54 -4.75
CA SER A 262 3.71 -25.87 -4.18
C SER A 262 2.25 -26.11 -3.78
N ASP A 263 1.59 -25.12 -3.16
CA ASP A 263 0.17 -25.24 -2.77
C ASP A 263 -0.74 -25.43 -3.99
N ILE A 264 -0.55 -24.60 -5.02
CA ILE A 264 -1.30 -24.66 -6.27
C ILE A 264 -1.05 -26.01 -6.99
N MET A 265 0.20 -26.48 -7.01
CA MET A 265 0.57 -27.75 -7.62
C MET A 265 -0.08 -28.95 -6.90
N ILE A 266 -0.09 -28.95 -5.57
CA ILE A 266 -0.70 -30.03 -4.75
C ILE A 266 -2.23 -30.04 -4.92
N LYS A 267 -2.86 -28.89 -5.16
CA LYS A 267 -4.29 -28.77 -5.45
C LYS A 267 -4.66 -29.19 -6.89
N GLY A 268 -3.66 -29.52 -7.71
CA GLY A 268 -3.88 -29.94 -9.11
C GLY A 268 -4.07 -28.81 -10.10
N GLU A 269 -3.86 -27.57 -9.65
CA GLU A 269 -3.93 -26.38 -10.49
C GLU A 269 -2.65 -26.18 -11.33
N ARG A 270 -2.71 -25.28 -12.31
CA ARG A 270 -1.59 -25.01 -13.22
C ARG A 270 -0.56 -24.08 -12.60
N GLN A 271 0.41 -24.65 -11.90
CA GLN A 271 1.48 -23.92 -11.22
C GLN A 271 2.40 -23.11 -12.18
N GLU A 272 2.45 -23.43 -13.47
CA GLU A 272 3.20 -22.67 -14.48
C GLU A 272 2.68 -21.25 -14.71
N ARG A 273 1.51 -20.92 -14.16
CA ARG A 273 0.91 -19.58 -14.21
C ARG A 273 1.28 -18.71 -13.03
N ILE A 274 2.08 -19.22 -12.11
CA ILE A 274 2.68 -18.45 -11.02
C ILE A 274 4.10 -18.11 -11.42
N TYR A 275 4.43 -16.83 -11.43
CA TYR A 275 5.69 -16.30 -11.93
C TYR A 275 6.51 -15.67 -10.82
N LEU A 276 7.83 -15.89 -10.85
CA LEU A 276 8.78 -15.19 -9.99
C LEU A 276 9.21 -13.88 -10.68
N GLY A 277 9.15 -12.77 -9.96
CA GLY A 277 9.61 -11.46 -10.43
C GLY A 277 8.80 -10.29 -9.89
N ASN A 278 9.27 -9.09 -10.16
CA ASN A 278 8.61 -7.86 -9.73
C ASN A 278 7.52 -7.44 -10.72
N SER A 279 6.27 -7.47 -10.30
CA SER A 279 5.10 -7.13 -11.12
C SER A 279 5.13 -5.71 -11.70
N LEU A 280 5.82 -4.78 -11.02
CA LEU A 280 5.90 -3.39 -11.46
C LEU A 280 7.00 -3.15 -12.51
N THR A 281 8.11 -3.93 -12.48
CA THR A 281 9.27 -3.71 -13.35
C THR A 281 9.54 -4.86 -14.33
N ASP A 282 9.00 -6.05 -14.06
CA ASP A 282 9.18 -7.27 -14.88
C ASP A 282 7.86 -8.03 -15.01
N ASP A 283 6.87 -7.40 -15.65
CA ASP A 283 5.52 -7.93 -15.82
C ASP A 283 5.49 -9.20 -16.69
N LYS A 284 5.44 -10.37 -16.05
CA LYS A 284 5.37 -11.68 -16.71
C LYS A 284 4.01 -11.97 -17.37
N THR A 285 3.00 -11.17 -17.04
CA THR A 285 1.66 -11.26 -17.61
C THR A 285 1.36 -10.13 -18.61
N ALA A 286 2.42 -9.54 -19.20
CA ALA A 286 2.29 -8.46 -20.16
C ALA A 286 1.34 -8.83 -21.32
N GLY A 287 0.38 -7.95 -21.63
CA GLY A 287 -0.64 -8.18 -22.66
C GLY A 287 -1.80 -9.08 -22.25
N MET A 288 -1.74 -9.76 -21.11
CA MET A 288 -2.86 -10.54 -20.57
C MET A 288 -3.90 -9.63 -19.92
N ARG A 289 -5.16 -10.08 -19.94
CA ARG A 289 -6.31 -9.44 -19.30
C ARG A 289 -7.12 -10.46 -18.55
N PHE A 290 -7.70 -10.06 -17.41
CA PHE A 290 -8.34 -10.97 -16.48
C PHE A 290 -9.78 -10.59 -16.17
N ASP A 291 -10.61 -11.57 -15.82
CA ASP A 291 -12.00 -11.36 -15.41
C ASP A 291 -12.09 -10.81 -14.00
N TYR A 292 -11.24 -11.33 -13.12
CA TYR A 292 -11.18 -10.96 -11.70
C TYR A 292 -9.74 -10.71 -11.29
N MET A 293 -9.54 -9.79 -10.35
CA MET A 293 -8.23 -9.55 -9.76
C MET A 293 -8.38 -9.30 -8.26
N LEU A 294 -7.47 -9.90 -7.48
CA LEU A 294 -7.35 -9.69 -6.03
C LEU A 294 -5.93 -9.31 -5.71
N CYS A 295 -5.72 -8.42 -4.75
CA CYS A 295 -4.39 -8.08 -4.26
C CYS A 295 -4.44 -7.51 -2.84
N ASN A 296 -3.46 -7.89 -2.05
CA ASN A 296 -3.06 -7.17 -0.86
C ASN A 296 -1.62 -6.68 -1.06
N PRO A 297 -1.42 -5.49 -1.65
CA PRO A 297 -0.09 -4.96 -1.91
C PRO A 297 0.62 -4.60 -0.60
N PRO A 298 1.96 -4.55 -0.59
CA PRO A 298 2.69 -4.11 0.59
C PRO A 298 2.38 -2.63 0.91
N PHE A 299 1.99 -2.35 2.18
CA PHE A 299 1.63 -1.00 2.63
C PHE A 299 2.87 -0.21 3.05
N GLY A 300 2.94 1.07 2.65
CA GLY A 300 4.00 1.98 3.09
C GLY A 300 5.41 1.55 2.66
N VAL A 301 5.53 0.71 1.65
CA VAL A 301 6.82 0.26 1.14
C VAL A 301 7.37 1.25 0.13
N ASN A 302 8.62 1.68 0.40
CA ASN A 302 9.35 2.59 -0.46
C ASN A 302 9.75 1.91 -1.78
N TRP A 303 9.30 2.49 -2.90
CA TRP A 303 9.57 1.97 -4.24
C TRP A 303 10.72 2.67 -4.99
N LYS A 304 11.50 3.52 -4.29
CA LYS A 304 12.61 4.28 -4.87
C LYS A 304 13.60 3.39 -5.64
N LYS A 305 13.83 2.18 -5.16
CA LYS A 305 14.72 1.19 -5.81
C LYS A 305 14.25 0.84 -7.24
N TYR A 306 12.96 0.96 -7.51
CA TYR A 306 12.30 0.60 -8.76
C TYR A 306 11.79 1.82 -9.54
N ALA A 307 12.15 3.05 -9.12
CA ALA A 307 11.54 4.28 -9.63
C ALA A 307 11.84 4.52 -11.12
N ASP A 308 13.07 4.32 -11.55
CA ASP A 308 13.50 4.67 -12.91
C ASP A 308 12.63 4.04 -14.01
N PRO A 309 12.41 2.71 -14.07
CA PRO A 309 11.56 2.12 -15.10
C PRO A 309 10.09 2.52 -14.98
N ILE A 310 9.59 2.79 -13.77
CA ILE A 310 8.20 3.20 -13.54
C ILE A 310 7.97 4.63 -14.04
N LEU A 311 8.87 5.55 -13.69
CA LEU A 311 8.81 6.95 -14.14
C LEU A 311 9.02 7.06 -15.65
N ASP A 312 9.95 6.29 -16.22
CA ASP A 312 10.17 6.21 -17.66
C ASP A 312 8.91 5.71 -18.40
N GLU A 313 8.23 4.69 -17.88
CA GLU A 313 6.96 4.22 -18.44
C GLU A 313 5.86 5.29 -18.34
N ALA A 314 5.72 5.95 -17.18
CA ALA A 314 4.75 7.01 -16.97
C ALA A 314 4.96 8.18 -17.95
N GLU A 315 6.20 8.65 -18.11
CA GLU A 315 6.54 9.77 -18.98
C GLU A 315 6.37 9.46 -20.46
N ARG A 316 6.92 8.31 -20.92
CA ARG A 316 6.94 7.98 -22.34
C ARG A 316 5.63 7.47 -22.89
N LYS A 317 4.89 6.69 -22.08
CA LYS A 317 3.67 6.04 -22.56
C LYS A 317 2.39 6.77 -22.11
N GLY A 318 2.45 7.57 -21.05
CA GLY A 318 1.27 8.19 -20.46
C GLY A 318 0.15 7.18 -20.25
N TYR A 319 -1.07 7.49 -20.63
CA TYR A 319 -2.23 6.59 -20.49
C TYR A 319 -2.20 5.34 -21.41
N GLN A 320 -1.23 5.21 -22.31
CA GLN A 320 -1.00 3.97 -23.05
C GLN A 320 -0.15 2.97 -22.25
N GLY A 321 0.52 3.44 -21.20
CA GLY A 321 1.21 2.63 -20.20
C GLY A 321 0.34 2.39 -18.96
N ARG A 322 0.96 1.84 -17.93
CA ARG A 322 0.28 1.51 -16.68
C ARG A 322 0.12 2.71 -15.75
N PHE A 323 1.07 3.64 -15.75
CA PHE A 323 1.25 4.69 -14.72
C PHE A 323 0.95 6.10 -15.23
N GLY A 324 0.15 6.22 -16.28
CA GLY A 324 -0.16 7.49 -16.95
C GLY A 324 -1.03 8.44 -16.14
N ALA A 325 -1.76 7.95 -15.15
CA ALA A 325 -2.57 8.79 -14.26
C ALA A 325 -1.71 9.57 -13.24
N GLY A 326 -0.44 9.19 -13.10
CA GLY A 326 0.49 9.76 -12.14
C GLY A 326 1.16 8.69 -11.29
N THR A 327 2.17 9.10 -10.53
CA THR A 327 2.87 8.21 -9.61
C THR A 327 2.65 8.64 -8.16
N PRO A 328 2.41 7.70 -7.23
CA PRO A 328 2.26 8.05 -5.83
C PRO A 328 3.59 8.48 -5.22
N ARG A 329 3.56 9.05 -4.01
CA ARG A 329 4.77 9.36 -3.25
C ARG A 329 5.68 8.14 -3.12
N VAL A 330 6.99 8.37 -3.11
CA VAL A 330 8.00 7.30 -3.09
C VAL A 330 7.91 6.39 -1.86
N SER A 331 7.37 6.89 -0.75
CA SER A 331 7.23 6.14 0.50
C SER A 331 6.11 5.09 0.50
N ASP A 332 5.20 5.11 -0.50
CA ASP A 332 4.09 4.16 -0.59
C ASP A 332 3.75 3.84 -2.05
N GLY A 333 4.06 2.60 -2.47
CA GLY A 333 3.85 2.12 -3.84
C GLY A 333 2.50 1.43 -4.07
N SER A 334 1.60 1.39 -3.11
CA SER A 334 0.36 0.59 -3.20
C SER A 334 -0.53 0.96 -4.40
N PHE A 335 -0.63 2.25 -4.77
CA PHE A 335 -1.35 2.69 -5.96
C PHE A 335 -0.70 2.26 -7.29
N LEU A 336 0.59 1.92 -7.31
CA LEU A 336 1.20 1.34 -8.52
C LEU A 336 0.63 -0.04 -8.81
N PHE A 337 0.37 -0.85 -7.77
CA PHE A 337 -0.30 -2.15 -7.93
C PHE A 337 -1.73 -1.97 -8.47
N LEU A 338 -2.49 -1.01 -7.95
CA LEU A 338 -3.83 -0.74 -8.47
C LEU A 338 -3.81 -0.33 -9.94
N GLN A 339 -2.94 0.60 -10.34
CA GLN A 339 -2.79 1.01 -11.73
C GLN A 339 -2.34 -0.15 -12.64
N HIS A 340 -1.44 -1.00 -12.14
CA HIS A 340 -1.05 -2.23 -12.83
C HIS A 340 -2.27 -3.15 -13.05
N MET A 341 -3.10 -3.38 -12.03
CA MET A 341 -4.32 -4.17 -12.16
C MET A 341 -5.32 -3.55 -13.15
N ILE A 342 -5.55 -2.24 -13.06
CA ILE A 342 -6.44 -1.53 -13.98
C ILE A 342 -5.98 -1.69 -15.44
N SER A 343 -4.67 -1.67 -15.70
CA SER A 343 -4.13 -1.88 -17.06
C SER A 343 -4.44 -3.27 -17.63
N LYS A 344 -4.79 -4.23 -16.77
CA LYS A 344 -5.13 -5.61 -17.12
C LYS A 344 -6.64 -5.90 -17.12
N MET A 345 -7.47 -4.87 -17.03
CA MET A 345 -8.91 -5.04 -17.18
C MET A 345 -9.27 -5.48 -18.60
N LYS A 346 -10.17 -6.44 -18.72
CA LYS A 346 -10.87 -6.74 -19.98
C LYS A 346 -11.77 -5.56 -20.34
N PRO A 347 -11.92 -5.24 -21.62
CA PRO A 347 -12.94 -4.25 -22.04
C PRO A 347 -14.33 -4.75 -21.63
N TYR A 348 -15.25 -3.82 -21.40
CA TYR A 348 -16.65 -4.15 -21.17
C TYR A 348 -17.50 -3.78 -22.39
N ASP A 349 -18.15 -4.78 -22.98
CA ASP A 349 -19.15 -4.60 -24.03
C ASP A 349 -20.37 -5.48 -23.70
N PRO A 350 -21.49 -4.92 -23.26
CA PRO A 350 -22.68 -5.68 -22.92
C PRO A 350 -23.29 -6.44 -24.10
N LYS A 351 -22.85 -6.18 -25.33
CA LYS A 351 -23.31 -6.90 -26.54
C LYS A 351 -22.43 -8.08 -26.91
N ASP A 352 -21.20 -8.12 -26.42
CA ASP A 352 -20.23 -9.21 -26.63
C ASP A 352 -19.59 -9.62 -25.29
N LEU A 353 -20.33 -10.36 -24.47
CA LEU A 353 -19.85 -10.83 -23.17
C LEU A 353 -18.75 -11.88 -23.28
N VAL A 354 -18.48 -12.42 -24.45
CA VAL A 354 -17.37 -13.39 -24.64
C VAL A 354 -16.02 -12.65 -24.65
N ASN A 355 -15.92 -11.53 -25.37
CA ASN A 355 -14.69 -10.74 -25.49
C ASN A 355 -14.70 -9.48 -24.60
N GLY A 356 -15.87 -9.01 -24.23
CA GLY A 356 -16.13 -7.80 -23.48
C GLY A 356 -16.81 -8.04 -22.13
N ALA A 357 -16.40 -9.09 -21.40
CA ALA A 357 -17.00 -9.43 -20.10
C ALA A 357 -16.70 -8.44 -18.97
N GLY A 358 -15.79 -7.49 -19.21
CA GLY A 358 -15.34 -6.56 -18.18
C GLY A 358 -14.55 -7.23 -17.05
N THR A 359 -14.22 -6.49 -16.03
CA THR A 359 -13.39 -6.96 -14.91
C THR A 359 -13.90 -6.41 -13.59
N ARG A 360 -13.69 -7.18 -12.51
CA ARG A 360 -13.83 -6.75 -11.12
C ARG A 360 -12.51 -6.90 -10.39
N ILE A 361 -12.18 -5.92 -9.55
CA ILE A 361 -10.94 -5.86 -8.76
C ILE A 361 -11.30 -5.70 -7.30
N GLY A 362 -10.65 -6.48 -6.42
CA GLY A 362 -10.63 -6.28 -4.99
C GLY A 362 -9.19 -6.04 -4.52
N ILE A 363 -8.95 -4.92 -3.87
CA ILE A 363 -7.62 -4.56 -3.37
C ILE A 363 -7.71 -4.02 -1.95
N VAL A 364 -6.75 -4.45 -1.12
CA VAL A 364 -6.65 -3.95 0.26
C VAL A 364 -5.71 -2.76 0.32
N PHE A 365 -6.11 -1.72 1.05
CA PHE A 365 -5.29 -0.54 1.31
C PHE A 365 -5.28 -0.17 2.79
N ASN A 366 -4.25 0.58 3.20
CA ASN A 366 -4.30 1.41 4.40
C ASN A 366 -5.11 2.69 4.14
N GLY A 367 -5.19 3.60 5.13
CA GLY A 367 -5.96 4.84 4.97
C GLY A 367 -5.34 5.86 4.00
N SER A 368 -4.04 5.80 3.74
CA SER A 368 -3.33 6.81 2.94
C SER A 368 -3.92 7.04 1.54
N PRO A 369 -4.28 6.01 0.75
CA PRO A 369 -4.89 6.17 -0.57
C PRO A 369 -6.18 7.00 -0.59
N LEU A 370 -6.86 7.15 0.53
CA LEU A 370 -8.11 7.92 0.60
C LEU A 370 -7.89 9.44 0.47
N PHE A 371 -6.82 9.98 1.07
CA PHE A 371 -6.65 11.43 1.22
C PHE A 371 -5.26 11.97 0.88
N THR A 372 -4.22 11.13 0.76
CA THR A 372 -2.87 11.60 0.47
C THR A 372 -2.76 12.21 -0.93
N GLY A 373 -1.91 13.23 -1.07
CA GLY A 373 -1.67 13.95 -2.33
C GLY A 373 -2.62 15.13 -2.54
N GLY A 374 -2.08 16.33 -2.71
CA GLY A 374 -2.84 17.54 -3.00
C GLY A 374 -3.35 17.59 -4.44
N ALA A 375 -4.19 18.57 -4.75
CA ALA A 375 -4.78 18.77 -6.06
C ALA A 375 -3.71 18.86 -7.18
N GLY A 376 -3.89 18.08 -8.24
CA GLY A 376 -2.96 18.00 -9.37
C GLY A 376 -1.68 17.22 -9.07
N GLN A 377 -1.61 16.46 -7.96
CA GLN A 377 -0.48 15.60 -7.61
C GLN A 377 -0.84 14.10 -7.73
N GLY A 378 0.19 13.26 -7.75
CA GLY A 378 0.11 11.84 -8.11
C GLY A 378 -1.08 11.07 -7.55
N GLU A 379 -1.23 10.97 -6.22
CA GLU A 379 -2.33 10.18 -5.62
C GLU A 379 -3.70 10.81 -5.90
N SER A 380 -3.82 12.13 -5.87
CA SER A 380 -5.07 12.82 -6.21
C SER A 380 -5.46 12.61 -7.68
N GLU A 381 -4.49 12.66 -8.60
CA GLU A 381 -4.73 12.41 -10.02
C GLU A 381 -5.07 10.93 -10.31
N ILE A 382 -4.51 9.99 -9.54
CA ILE A 382 -4.89 8.56 -9.64
C ILE A 382 -6.35 8.38 -9.18
N ARG A 383 -6.77 9.00 -8.06
CA ARG A 383 -8.18 8.98 -7.60
C ARG A 383 -9.10 9.62 -8.64
N ARG A 384 -8.71 10.77 -9.18
CA ARG A 384 -9.42 11.45 -10.26
C ARG A 384 -9.67 10.51 -11.43
N TRP A 385 -8.61 9.88 -11.94
CA TRP A 385 -8.69 8.95 -13.06
C TRP A 385 -9.65 7.79 -12.81
N ILE A 386 -9.61 7.20 -11.61
CA ILE A 386 -10.47 6.09 -11.22
C ILE A 386 -11.93 6.53 -11.11
N LEU A 387 -12.20 7.69 -10.50
CA LEU A 387 -13.55 8.21 -10.27
C LEU A 387 -14.19 8.75 -11.55
N GLU A 388 -13.45 9.50 -12.38
CA GLU A 388 -13.94 10.01 -13.66
C GLU A 388 -14.24 8.92 -14.69
N ASN A 389 -13.53 7.77 -14.61
CA ASN A 389 -13.83 6.59 -15.41
C ASN A 389 -14.93 5.70 -14.79
N ASP A 390 -15.49 6.10 -13.66
CA ASP A 390 -16.55 5.37 -12.95
C ASP A 390 -16.18 3.91 -12.61
N TRP A 391 -14.90 3.68 -12.21
CA TRP A 391 -14.46 2.31 -11.87
C TRP A 391 -14.60 1.98 -10.40
N LEU A 392 -14.49 2.95 -9.48
CA LEU A 392 -14.62 2.70 -8.04
C LEU A 392 -16.09 2.42 -7.70
N GLU A 393 -16.37 1.21 -7.23
CA GLU A 393 -17.73 0.77 -6.90
C GLU A 393 -18.03 0.86 -5.41
N ALA A 394 -17.10 0.44 -4.55
CA ALA A 394 -17.26 0.50 -3.11
C ALA A 394 -15.91 0.58 -2.38
N ILE A 395 -15.96 1.13 -1.16
CA ILE A 395 -14.89 1.07 -0.17
C ILE A 395 -15.47 0.54 1.13
N ILE A 396 -14.88 -0.52 1.68
CA ILE A 396 -15.28 -1.14 2.94
C ILE A 396 -14.17 -0.94 3.96
N ALA A 397 -14.43 -0.19 5.04
CA ALA A 397 -13.52 -0.05 6.18
C ALA A 397 -13.61 -1.30 7.06
N LEU A 398 -12.47 -1.95 7.29
CA LEU A 398 -12.36 -3.10 8.18
C LEU A 398 -12.03 -2.68 9.61
N PRO A 399 -12.29 -3.53 10.62
CA PRO A 399 -11.82 -3.28 11.98
C PRO A 399 -10.30 -3.10 12.04
N ASP A 400 -9.81 -2.32 12.98
CA ASP A 400 -8.39 -2.28 13.33
C ASP A 400 -7.92 -3.65 13.88
N GLN A 401 -6.62 -3.88 13.92
CA GLN A 401 -6.03 -5.11 14.47
C GLN A 401 -6.53 -6.40 13.78
N MET A 402 -6.86 -6.31 12.50
CA MET A 402 -7.26 -7.47 11.68
C MET A 402 -6.06 -8.19 11.07
N PHE A 403 -4.93 -7.52 10.86
CA PHE A 403 -3.73 -8.07 10.20
C PHE A 403 -2.65 -8.44 11.21
N TYR A 404 -1.81 -9.42 10.86
CA TYR A 404 -0.81 -9.99 11.78
C TYR A 404 0.32 -9.01 12.13
N ASN A 405 0.71 -8.13 11.20
CA ASN A 405 1.88 -7.28 11.32
C ASN A 405 1.55 -5.79 11.49
N THR A 406 0.26 -5.45 11.58
CA THR A 406 -0.17 -4.06 11.73
C THR A 406 -1.49 -3.95 12.47
N GLY A 407 -1.59 -2.97 13.37
CA GLY A 407 -2.81 -2.63 14.08
C GLY A 407 -3.66 -1.56 13.39
N ILE A 408 -3.26 -1.07 12.20
CA ILE A 408 -3.95 0.03 11.53
C ILE A 408 -5.28 -0.39 10.92
N LEU A 409 -6.16 0.60 10.71
CA LEU A 409 -7.37 0.43 9.90
C LEU A 409 -6.98 0.15 8.44
N THR A 410 -7.66 -0.80 7.84
CA THR A 410 -7.51 -1.17 6.44
C THR A 410 -8.84 -1.09 5.71
N TYR A 411 -8.77 -0.94 4.40
CA TYR A 411 -9.92 -0.72 3.54
C TYR A 411 -9.86 -1.68 2.35
N ILE A 412 -10.97 -2.32 2.03
CA ILE A 412 -11.12 -3.05 0.77
C ILE A 412 -11.72 -2.09 -0.25
N TRP A 413 -11.00 -1.86 -1.35
CA TRP A 413 -11.55 -1.15 -2.49
C TRP A 413 -12.04 -2.15 -3.53
N VAL A 414 -13.28 -1.98 -3.96
CA VAL A 414 -13.89 -2.76 -5.04
C VAL A 414 -14.02 -1.87 -6.26
N LEU A 415 -13.37 -2.28 -7.36
CA LEU A 415 -13.45 -1.59 -8.63
C LEU A 415 -14.07 -2.50 -9.69
N SER A 416 -14.78 -1.90 -10.63
CA SER A 416 -15.38 -2.59 -11.77
C SER A 416 -15.55 -1.65 -12.95
N ASN A 417 -15.21 -2.09 -14.16
CA ASN A 417 -15.58 -1.38 -15.38
C ASN A 417 -16.92 -1.87 -15.97
N LYS A 418 -17.61 -2.77 -15.24
CA LYS A 418 -18.94 -3.31 -15.60
C LYS A 418 -19.96 -3.09 -14.47
N LYS A 419 -19.94 -1.90 -13.85
CA LYS A 419 -20.90 -1.57 -12.80
C LYS A 419 -22.35 -1.80 -13.24
N GLU A 420 -23.13 -2.38 -12.36
CA GLU A 420 -24.57 -2.50 -12.54
C GLU A 420 -25.23 -1.12 -12.75
N ARG A 421 -26.32 -1.09 -13.49
CA ARG A 421 -26.95 0.17 -13.94
C ARG A 421 -27.28 1.14 -12.79
N HIS A 422 -27.69 0.62 -11.63
CA HIS A 422 -28.06 1.44 -10.45
C HIS A 422 -26.83 1.95 -9.68
N ARG A 423 -25.62 1.38 -9.91
CA ARG A 423 -24.35 1.79 -9.29
C ARG A 423 -23.53 2.74 -10.17
N LYS A 424 -23.97 3.02 -11.42
CA LYS A 424 -23.22 3.91 -12.32
C LYS A 424 -23.10 5.31 -11.75
N ASN A 425 -21.91 5.89 -11.86
CA ASN A 425 -21.50 7.18 -11.29
C ASN A 425 -21.66 7.30 -9.77
N LYS A 426 -21.74 6.16 -9.07
CA LYS A 426 -21.88 6.13 -7.61
C LYS A 426 -20.82 5.27 -6.96
N VAL A 427 -20.48 5.63 -5.73
CA VAL A 427 -19.57 4.89 -4.86
C VAL A 427 -20.26 4.62 -3.54
N GLN A 428 -20.24 3.37 -3.10
CA GLN A 428 -20.75 2.98 -1.78
C GLN A 428 -19.59 2.95 -0.78
N LEU A 429 -19.72 3.68 0.31
CA LEU A 429 -18.81 3.60 1.45
C LEU A 429 -19.49 2.76 2.55
N ILE A 430 -18.76 1.76 3.08
CA ILE A 430 -19.29 0.85 4.12
C ILE A 430 -18.35 0.88 5.32
N ASP A 431 -18.88 1.25 6.47
CA ASP A 431 -18.17 1.15 7.75
C ASP A 431 -18.43 -0.21 8.39
N ALA A 432 -17.50 -1.14 8.19
CA ALA A 432 -17.55 -2.45 8.83
C ALA A 432 -16.66 -2.54 10.08
N THR A 433 -16.21 -1.42 10.63
CA THR A 433 -15.26 -1.39 11.77
C THR A 433 -15.78 -2.06 13.04
N GLN A 434 -17.10 -2.22 13.17
CA GLN A 434 -17.75 -2.87 14.31
C GLN A 434 -18.11 -4.34 14.06
N TYR A 435 -17.89 -4.87 12.85
CA TYR A 435 -18.18 -6.26 12.48
C TYR A 435 -17.00 -7.16 12.80
N PHE A 436 -16.81 -7.57 14.06
CA PHE A 436 -15.73 -8.45 14.45
C PHE A 436 -16.05 -9.30 15.68
N GLN A 437 -15.26 -10.33 15.87
CA GLN A 437 -15.13 -11.08 17.12
C GLN A 437 -13.69 -10.89 17.64
N ARG A 438 -13.54 -10.70 18.97
CA ARG A 438 -12.22 -10.69 19.60
C ARG A 438 -11.64 -12.11 19.66
N MET A 439 -10.39 -12.25 19.24
CA MET A 439 -9.65 -13.51 19.34
C MET A 439 -9.32 -13.84 20.79
N ARG A 440 -9.33 -15.14 21.16
CA ARG A 440 -8.94 -15.59 22.50
C ARG A 440 -7.43 -15.42 22.75
N LYS A 441 -6.61 -15.60 21.72
CA LYS A 441 -5.15 -15.40 21.75
C LYS A 441 -4.78 -14.50 20.57
N PRO A 442 -4.05 -13.41 20.81
CA PRO A 442 -3.56 -12.58 19.73
C PRO A 442 -2.51 -13.34 18.89
N LEU A 443 -2.44 -13.02 17.60
CA LEU A 443 -1.41 -13.51 16.69
C LEU A 443 -0.67 -12.30 16.13
N GLY A 444 0.48 -11.97 16.69
CA GLY A 444 1.16 -10.71 16.43
C GLY A 444 0.28 -9.52 16.83
N GLU A 445 0.06 -8.58 15.91
CA GLU A 445 -0.85 -7.44 16.11
C GLU A 445 -2.33 -7.79 15.91
N LYS A 446 -2.63 -8.94 15.30
CA LYS A 446 -4.01 -9.38 15.07
C LYS A 446 -4.69 -9.79 16.36
N ARG A 447 -5.81 -9.12 16.69
CA ARG A 447 -6.62 -9.34 17.90
C ARG A 447 -8.11 -9.53 17.60
N LYS A 448 -8.51 -9.25 16.36
CA LYS A 448 -9.87 -9.34 15.87
C LYS A 448 -9.95 -10.23 14.64
N GLU A 449 -11.10 -10.83 14.44
CA GLU A 449 -11.38 -11.68 13.27
C GLU A 449 -12.83 -11.46 12.81
N LEU A 450 -13.10 -11.64 11.51
CA LEU A 450 -14.45 -11.70 10.96
C LEU A 450 -15.01 -13.10 11.11
N THR A 451 -16.21 -13.22 11.64
CA THR A 451 -16.96 -14.47 11.62
C THR A 451 -17.66 -14.65 10.26
N GLU A 452 -18.12 -15.86 9.95
CA GLU A 452 -18.96 -16.12 8.76
C GLU A 452 -20.20 -15.21 8.75
N ALA A 453 -20.81 -14.95 9.91
CA ALA A 453 -21.94 -14.03 10.04
C ALA A 453 -21.56 -12.59 9.70
N ASN A 454 -20.40 -12.12 10.17
CA ASN A 454 -19.91 -10.78 9.82
C ASN A 454 -19.68 -10.65 8.31
N ILE A 455 -19.05 -11.65 7.69
CA ILE A 455 -18.82 -11.68 6.23
C ILE A 455 -20.14 -11.64 5.48
N ALA A 456 -21.12 -12.46 5.88
CA ALA A 456 -22.44 -12.48 5.28
C ALA A 456 -23.17 -11.14 5.41
N ASP A 457 -23.13 -10.50 6.60
CA ASP A 457 -23.75 -9.20 6.83
C ASP A 457 -23.12 -8.09 6.01
N ILE A 458 -21.78 -8.00 5.96
CA ILE A 458 -21.07 -7.01 5.15
C ILE A 458 -21.39 -7.21 3.66
N THR A 459 -21.36 -8.47 3.19
CA THR A 459 -21.71 -8.81 1.81
C THR A 459 -23.17 -8.42 1.49
N ARG A 460 -24.10 -8.63 2.41
CA ARG A 460 -25.51 -8.23 2.27
C ARG A 460 -25.67 -6.71 2.20
N ILE A 461 -24.95 -5.95 3.05
CA ILE A 461 -24.96 -4.47 3.03
C ILE A 461 -24.44 -3.98 1.66
N TYR A 462 -23.35 -4.55 1.19
CA TYR A 462 -22.79 -4.23 -0.13
C TYR A 462 -23.78 -4.53 -1.26
N GLY A 463 -24.39 -5.73 -1.25
CA GLY A 463 -25.35 -6.14 -2.28
C GLY A 463 -26.65 -5.35 -2.27
N ALA A 464 -27.15 -4.96 -1.08
CA ALA A 464 -28.39 -4.20 -0.94
C ALA A 464 -28.29 -2.79 -1.55
N PHE A 465 -27.10 -2.20 -1.60
CA PHE A 465 -26.86 -0.84 -2.12
C PHE A 465 -27.85 0.19 -1.59
N GLN A 466 -27.98 0.26 -0.27
CA GLN A 466 -28.90 1.15 0.43
C GLN A 466 -28.15 1.99 1.46
N GLU A 467 -28.65 3.20 1.71
CA GLU A 467 -28.12 4.04 2.78
C GLU A 467 -28.62 3.54 4.14
N THR A 468 -27.67 3.34 5.06
CA THR A 468 -27.88 2.98 6.46
C THR A 468 -26.90 3.77 7.33
N GLU A 469 -26.83 3.46 8.62
CA GLU A 469 -25.79 4.02 9.47
C GLU A 469 -24.39 3.58 9.02
N GLU A 470 -24.24 2.33 8.55
CA GLU A 470 -22.98 1.72 8.14
C GLU A 470 -22.71 1.85 6.64
N SER A 471 -23.68 2.30 5.83
CA SER A 471 -23.57 2.39 4.37
C SER A 471 -24.03 3.75 3.86
N LYS A 472 -23.18 4.42 3.10
CA LYS A 472 -23.50 5.70 2.46
C LYS A 472 -23.18 5.67 0.98
N ILE A 473 -23.98 6.34 0.17
CA ILE A 473 -23.86 6.35 -1.30
C ILE A 473 -23.58 7.77 -1.75
N PHE A 474 -22.50 7.94 -2.52
CA PHE A 474 -22.06 9.23 -3.05
C PHE A 474 -22.00 9.17 -4.56
N GLU A 475 -22.23 10.30 -5.22
CA GLU A 475 -21.84 10.46 -6.63
C GLU A 475 -20.30 10.57 -6.72
N THR A 476 -19.73 10.14 -7.85
CA THR A 476 -18.26 10.22 -8.04
C THR A 476 -17.71 11.64 -7.92
N GLU A 477 -18.48 12.64 -8.30
CA GLU A 477 -18.14 14.07 -8.21
C GLU A 477 -18.13 14.62 -6.78
N ASP A 478 -18.80 13.95 -5.82
CA ASP A 478 -18.82 14.40 -4.42
C ASP A 478 -17.44 14.29 -3.74
N PHE A 479 -16.51 13.56 -4.36
CA PHE A 479 -15.12 13.43 -3.91
C PHE A 479 -14.16 14.44 -4.56
N ALA A 480 -14.67 15.25 -5.51
CA ALA A 480 -13.90 16.31 -6.12
C ALA A 480 -13.98 17.62 -5.32
N TYR A 481 -12.94 18.42 -5.37
CA TYR A 481 -12.89 19.74 -4.78
C TYR A 481 -12.04 20.69 -5.61
N HIS A 482 -12.35 21.98 -5.53
CA HIS A 482 -11.47 23.04 -6.01
C HIS A 482 -10.49 23.44 -4.89
N GLU A 483 -9.18 23.32 -5.12
CA GLU A 483 -8.16 23.91 -4.29
C GLU A 483 -7.88 25.31 -4.85
N VAL A 484 -8.29 26.33 -4.12
CA VAL A 484 -8.07 27.74 -4.48
C VAL A 484 -6.98 28.33 -3.62
N VAL A 485 -6.14 29.18 -4.23
CA VAL A 485 -5.12 29.91 -3.50
C VAL A 485 -5.69 31.26 -3.06
N VAL A 486 -5.72 31.47 -1.76
CA VAL A 486 -6.15 32.71 -1.12
C VAL A 486 -4.92 33.56 -0.84
N GLU A 487 -4.88 34.73 -1.47
CA GLU A 487 -3.81 35.71 -1.28
C GLU A 487 -4.32 36.84 -0.41
N ARG A 488 -3.40 37.42 0.41
CA ARG A 488 -3.64 38.62 1.20
C ARG A 488 -2.61 39.65 0.88
N PRO A 489 -2.94 40.96 0.99
CA PRO A 489 -2.07 42.05 0.54
C PRO A 489 -0.85 42.24 1.45
N LEU A 490 0.30 42.43 0.83
CA LEU A 490 1.52 42.83 1.51
C LEU A 490 1.38 44.28 2.03
N ARG A 491 1.65 44.47 3.32
CA ARG A 491 1.66 45.77 4.00
C ARG A 491 3.01 45.98 4.65
N LEU A 492 3.71 47.06 4.27
CA LEU A 492 5.03 47.37 4.78
C LEU A 492 5.09 48.80 5.30
N SER A 493 5.66 48.96 6.47
CA SER A 493 6.11 50.26 6.98
C SER A 493 7.63 50.40 6.79
N PHE A 494 8.09 51.63 6.69
CA PHE A 494 9.48 51.95 6.43
C PHE A 494 10.00 52.94 7.48
N GLN A 495 11.20 52.71 7.99
CA GLN A 495 11.85 53.56 8.98
C GLN A 495 13.35 53.55 8.74
N ALA A 496 13.97 54.74 8.75
CA ALA A 496 15.39 54.88 8.49
C ALA A 496 16.21 54.75 9.77
N THR A 497 16.08 53.64 10.50
CA THR A 497 16.86 53.38 11.71
C THR A 497 18.31 53.04 11.35
N PRO A 498 19.30 53.30 12.24
CA PRO A 498 20.69 52.90 12.01
C PRO A 498 20.85 51.43 11.68
N ASP A 499 20.09 50.52 12.36
CA ASP A 499 20.13 49.06 12.13
C ASP A 499 19.57 48.69 10.74
N ALA A 500 18.47 49.32 10.31
CA ALA A 500 17.90 49.09 8.98
C ALA A 500 18.84 49.57 7.86
N ILE A 501 19.52 50.71 8.06
CA ILE A 501 20.51 51.22 7.11
C ILE A 501 21.72 50.29 7.04
N GLU A 502 22.20 49.76 8.15
CA GLU A 502 23.31 48.83 8.17
C GLU A 502 22.94 47.47 7.51
N ALA A 503 21.75 46.99 7.78
CA ALA A 503 21.21 45.77 7.10
C ALA A 503 21.11 46.01 5.57
N LEU A 504 20.62 47.17 5.14
CA LEU A 504 20.55 47.52 3.72
C LEU A 504 21.90 47.45 3.01
N LYS A 505 22.99 47.89 3.65
CA LYS A 505 24.34 47.84 3.07
C LYS A 505 24.78 46.45 2.68
N GLN A 506 24.20 45.38 3.30
CA GLN A 506 24.48 43.97 3.04
C GLN A 506 23.46 43.35 2.06
N ALA A 507 22.36 44.03 1.78
CA ALA A 507 21.30 43.48 0.94
C ALA A 507 21.72 43.34 -0.54
N LYS A 508 21.34 42.22 -1.16
CA LYS A 508 21.70 41.94 -2.58
C LYS A 508 21.22 43.00 -3.58
N PRO A 509 19.99 43.56 -3.49
CA PRO A 509 19.56 44.60 -4.40
C PRO A 509 20.42 45.87 -4.28
N PHE A 510 20.89 46.20 -3.10
CA PHE A 510 21.74 47.36 -2.85
C PHE A 510 23.17 47.13 -3.30
N THR A 511 23.82 46.05 -2.89
CA THR A 511 25.19 45.70 -3.30
C THR A 511 25.29 45.49 -4.81
N GLY A 512 24.23 44.97 -5.43
CA GLY A 512 24.11 44.79 -6.87
C GLY A 512 24.21 46.06 -7.71
N LEU A 513 23.92 47.26 -7.15
CA LEU A 513 24.08 48.53 -7.85
C LEU A 513 25.53 48.79 -8.29
N ALA A 514 26.50 48.39 -7.46
CA ALA A 514 27.91 48.54 -7.74
C ALA A 514 28.54 47.36 -8.48
N THR A 515 27.73 46.61 -9.27
CA THR A 515 28.20 45.50 -10.10
C THR A 515 27.96 45.78 -11.58
N SER A 516 28.77 45.20 -12.47
CA SER A 516 28.60 45.36 -13.92
C SER A 516 28.73 44.03 -14.62
N ARG A 517 27.87 43.80 -15.63
CA ARG A 517 27.95 42.66 -16.55
C ARG A 517 28.72 42.98 -17.85
N LYS A 518 29.22 44.20 -17.98
CA LYS A 518 30.01 44.59 -19.17
C LYS A 518 31.35 43.90 -19.16
N ARG A 519 31.80 43.48 -20.35
CA ARG A 519 33.05 42.75 -20.54
C ARG A 519 34.28 43.64 -20.84
N THR A 520 34.05 44.90 -21.15
CA THR A 520 35.11 45.82 -21.61
C THR A 520 35.32 46.96 -20.60
N GLU A 521 36.59 47.26 -20.31
CA GLU A 521 37.00 48.47 -19.66
C GLU A 521 37.14 49.61 -20.71
N PRO A 522 36.84 50.90 -20.43
CA PRO A 522 36.46 51.47 -19.12
C PRO A 522 34.97 51.43 -18.75
N ALA A 523 34.12 50.96 -19.68
CA ALA A 523 32.67 51.00 -19.47
C ALA A 523 32.20 50.17 -18.25
N ARG A 524 32.96 49.17 -17.87
CA ARG A 524 32.71 48.37 -16.64
C ARG A 524 32.99 49.18 -15.38
N THR A 525 34.11 49.88 -15.35
CA THR A 525 34.50 50.71 -14.22
C THR A 525 33.54 51.90 -14.04
N GLU A 526 33.14 52.54 -15.15
CA GLU A 526 32.16 53.64 -15.12
C GLU A 526 30.79 53.20 -14.53
N GLU A 527 30.32 52.02 -14.89
CA GLU A 527 29.04 51.46 -14.38
C GLU A 527 29.13 51.14 -12.89
N ILE A 528 30.23 50.54 -12.45
CA ILE A 528 30.49 50.27 -11.01
C ILE A 528 30.57 51.55 -10.21
N ASP A 529 31.30 52.55 -10.70
CA ASP A 529 31.46 53.84 -9.99
C ASP A 529 30.15 54.65 -9.95
N ALA A 530 29.37 54.63 -11.03
CA ALA A 530 28.01 55.14 -11.02
C ALA A 530 27.11 54.46 -9.98
N GLY A 531 27.18 53.14 -9.90
CA GLY A 531 26.49 52.37 -8.87
C GLY A 531 26.88 52.72 -7.46
N LYS A 532 28.17 52.88 -7.18
CA LYS A 532 28.70 53.32 -5.88
C LYS A 532 28.21 54.74 -5.50
N ARG A 533 28.17 55.68 -6.47
CA ARG A 533 27.62 57.02 -6.20
C ARG A 533 26.15 56.96 -5.80
N VAL A 534 25.36 56.14 -6.48
CA VAL A 534 23.94 55.93 -6.13
C VAL A 534 23.81 55.27 -4.75
N GLN A 535 24.64 54.29 -4.42
CA GLN A 535 24.67 53.69 -3.07
C GLN A 535 24.95 54.73 -1.98
N ASN A 536 26.02 55.56 -2.17
CA ASN A 536 26.36 56.59 -1.24
C ASN A 536 25.25 57.67 -1.10
N ALA A 537 24.60 58.03 -2.21
CA ALA A 537 23.48 58.95 -2.19
C ALA A 537 22.29 58.38 -1.38
N ILE A 538 21.93 57.10 -1.55
CA ILE A 538 20.86 56.45 -0.81
C ILE A 538 21.17 56.42 0.69
N ILE A 539 22.37 56.01 1.09
CA ILE A 539 22.76 56.00 2.52
C ILE A 539 22.69 57.38 3.12
N ALA A 540 23.28 58.43 2.46
CA ALA A 540 23.26 59.78 2.96
C ALA A 540 21.83 60.40 3.01
N ILE A 541 20.90 59.93 2.17
CA ILE A 541 19.48 60.31 2.25
C ILE A 541 18.84 59.66 3.48
N LEU A 542 19.03 58.36 3.66
CA LEU A 542 18.45 57.65 4.80
C LEU A 542 18.97 58.12 6.14
N GLU A 543 20.27 58.43 6.26
CA GLU A 543 20.90 59.01 7.46
C GLU A 543 20.42 60.44 7.77
N ALA A 544 19.88 61.15 6.76
CA ALA A 544 19.32 62.48 6.95
C ALA A 544 17.82 62.48 7.31
N LEU A 545 17.16 61.37 7.20
CA LEU A 545 15.75 61.22 7.61
C LEU A 545 15.66 61.09 9.15
N ASP A 546 14.50 61.50 9.68
CA ASP A 546 14.17 61.27 11.09
C ASP A 546 14.01 59.76 11.35
N ALA A 547 14.90 59.23 12.17
CA ALA A 547 14.95 57.83 12.51
C ALA A 547 13.71 57.32 13.30
N GLU A 548 12.98 58.22 13.97
CA GLU A 548 11.76 57.90 14.72
C GLU A 548 10.52 57.93 13.84
N ARG A 549 10.60 58.48 12.62
CA ARG A 549 9.47 58.62 11.71
C ARG A 549 9.19 57.31 11.00
N VAL A 550 7.97 56.79 11.17
CA VAL A 550 7.46 55.62 10.45
C VAL A 550 6.67 56.08 9.21
N TYR A 551 7.04 55.59 8.07
CA TYR A 551 6.31 55.79 6.80
C TYR A 551 5.45 54.57 6.53
N LEU A 552 4.15 54.78 6.35
CA LEU A 552 3.18 53.69 6.17
C LEU A 552 2.86 53.39 4.68
N ASN A 553 3.33 54.25 3.76
CA ASN A 553 3.09 54.11 2.32
C ASN A 553 4.42 53.90 1.57
N ARG A 554 4.52 52.74 0.88
CA ARG A 554 5.74 52.39 0.14
C ARG A 554 6.04 53.32 -1.03
N ASP A 555 5.01 53.71 -1.77
CA ASP A 555 5.21 54.56 -2.96
C ASP A 555 5.60 55.97 -2.59
N GLU A 556 4.98 56.55 -1.56
CA GLU A 556 5.41 57.85 -1.00
C GLU A 556 6.85 57.80 -0.50
N PHE A 557 7.24 56.76 0.22
CA PHE A 557 8.63 56.59 0.70
C PHE A 557 9.59 56.37 -0.48
N THR A 558 9.20 55.60 -1.48
CA THR A 558 9.99 55.37 -2.71
C THR A 558 10.19 56.68 -3.50
N ASP A 559 9.13 57.48 -3.64
CA ASP A 559 9.19 58.76 -4.34
C ASP A 559 10.05 59.79 -3.60
N LEU A 560 9.95 59.87 -2.27
CA LEU A 560 10.82 60.68 -1.43
C LEU A 560 12.31 60.37 -1.69
N ILE A 561 12.68 59.10 -1.65
CA ILE A 561 14.05 58.66 -1.91
C ILE A 561 14.46 58.97 -3.36
N ARG A 562 13.58 58.71 -4.33
CA ARG A 562 13.85 58.98 -5.76
C ARG A 562 14.10 60.43 -6.08
N GLU A 563 13.28 61.32 -5.54
CA GLU A 563 13.42 62.75 -5.76
C GLU A 563 14.71 63.27 -5.09
N SER A 564 15.00 62.82 -3.86
CA SER A 564 16.25 63.16 -3.16
C SER A 564 17.51 62.67 -3.88
N ILE A 565 17.46 61.50 -4.55
CA ILE A 565 18.55 60.99 -5.40
C ILE A 565 18.75 61.88 -6.63
N LYS A 566 17.64 62.30 -7.27
CA LYS A 566 17.66 63.18 -8.44
C LYS A 566 18.22 64.57 -8.11
N GLU A 567 17.86 65.16 -6.97
CA GLU A 567 18.40 66.43 -6.47
C GLU A 567 19.91 66.37 -6.27
N ARG A 568 20.47 65.22 -5.94
CA ARG A 568 21.91 64.97 -5.81
C ARG A 568 22.62 64.70 -7.14
N GLY A 569 21.88 64.78 -8.28
CA GLY A 569 22.40 64.59 -9.62
C GLY A 569 22.58 63.14 -10.05
N GLU A 570 22.13 62.18 -9.26
CA GLU A 570 22.25 60.75 -9.56
C GLU A 570 20.95 60.21 -10.16
N LYS A 571 21.02 59.01 -10.79
CA LYS A 571 19.89 58.36 -11.45
C LYS A 571 19.78 56.89 -11.06
N ILE A 572 18.59 56.46 -10.73
CA ILE A 572 18.25 55.03 -10.51
C ILE A 572 16.95 54.67 -11.21
N GLY A 573 16.89 53.47 -11.75
CA GLY A 573 15.64 52.92 -12.30
C GLY A 573 14.62 52.60 -11.23
N ILE A 574 13.35 52.93 -11.42
CA ILE A 574 12.28 52.76 -10.42
C ILE A 574 12.17 51.30 -9.94
N ALA A 575 12.37 50.31 -10.81
CA ALA A 575 12.32 48.89 -10.45
C ALA A 575 13.48 48.49 -9.50
N ALA A 576 14.66 49.05 -9.68
CA ALA A 576 15.80 48.85 -8.79
C ALA A 576 15.58 49.52 -7.44
N LEU A 577 15.07 50.75 -7.44
CA LEU A 577 14.78 51.49 -6.22
C LEU A 577 13.70 50.81 -5.39
N ARG A 578 12.60 50.33 -5.99
CA ARG A 578 11.55 49.58 -5.28
C ARG A 578 12.09 48.31 -4.59
N LYS A 579 13.02 47.57 -5.22
CA LYS A 579 13.68 46.41 -4.59
C LYS A 579 14.53 46.79 -3.39
N ILE A 580 15.21 47.95 -3.47
CA ILE A 580 16.03 48.45 -2.37
C ILE A 580 15.16 48.96 -1.21
N VAL A 581 14.10 49.67 -1.53
CA VAL A 581 13.12 50.14 -0.53
C VAL A 581 12.44 48.94 0.15
N ALA A 582 12.15 47.86 -0.58
CA ALA A 582 11.56 46.67 0.01
C ALA A 582 12.44 46.04 1.12
N GLU A 583 13.77 46.13 1.00
CA GLU A 583 14.70 45.66 2.03
C GLU A 583 14.65 46.47 3.34
N LEU A 584 14.12 47.70 3.29
CA LEU A 584 13.89 48.57 4.46
C LEU A 584 12.50 48.34 5.07
N GLY A 585 11.65 47.57 4.40
CA GLY A 585 10.26 47.34 4.80
C GLY A 585 10.14 46.36 5.96
N THR A 586 9.34 46.75 6.94
CA THR A 586 8.91 45.85 8.02
C THR A 586 7.42 45.63 7.90
N LYS A 587 6.99 44.35 8.01
CA LYS A 587 5.56 44.01 7.95
C LYS A 587 4.79 44.74 9.04
N ASN A 588 3.74 45.45 8.62
CA ASN A 588 2.91 46.24 9.51
C ASN A 588 1.44 46.19 9.04
N PRO A 589 0.52 45.64 9.82
CA PRO A 589 -0.90 45.54 9.43
C PRO A 589 -1.58 46.90 9.25
N ASP A 590 -1.06 47.96 9.90
CA ASP A 590 -1.60 49.34 9.83
C ASP A 590 -1.06 50.12 8.63
N ALA A 591 -0.09 49.54 7.88
CA ALA A 591 0.46 50.18 6.69
C ALA A 591 -0.47 50.03 5.48
N ASP A 592 -0.30 50.93 4.51
CA ASP A 592 -1.01 50.87 3.24
C ASP A 592 -0.64 49.63 2.45
N ILE A 593 -1.57 49.16 1.63
CA ILE A 593 -1.36 47.99 0.74
C ILE A 593 -0.26 48.30 -0.26
N CYS A 594 0.74 47.45 -0.34
CA CYS A 594 1.75 47.53 -1.37
C CYS A 594 1.16 47.10 -2.74
N VAL A 595 1.34 47.96 -3.76
CA VAL A 595 0.81 47.68 -5.10
C VAL A 595 1.94 47.51 -6.13
N ASP A 596 1.68 46.70 -7.17
CA ASP A 596 2.58 46.56 -8.30
C ASP A 596 2.58 47.79 -9.22
N THR A 597 3.31 47.74 -10.31
CA THR A 597 3.37 48.86 -11.30
C THR A 597 2.06 49.09 -12.06
N LYS A 598 1.09 48.19 -11.95
CA LYS A 598 -0.23 48.26 -12.58
C LYS A 598 -1.31 48.69 -11.57
N GLY A 599 -0.96 48.84 -10.31
CA GLY A 599 -1.88 49.17 -9.23
C GLY A 599 -2.58 47.98 -8.59
N ASN A 600 -2.20 46.75 -8.90
CA ASN A 600 -2.76 45.56 -8.27
C ASN A 600 -2.08 45.30 -6.92
N PRO A 601 -2.79 44.82 -5.89
CA PRO A 601 -2.21 44.44 -4.62
C PRO A 601 -1.11 43.38 -4.80
N GLU A 602 0.03 43.58 -4.18
CA GLU A 602 1.08 42.56 -4.11
C GLU A 602 0.76 41.54 -3.01
N PRO A 603 0.87 40.24 -3.25
CA PRO A 603 0.56 39.23 -2.26
C PRO A 603 1.64 39.12 -1.19
N ASP A 604 1.24 38.91 0.06
CA ASP A 604 2.14 38.53 1.14
C ASP A 604 2.25 36.99 1.17
N ALA A 605 3.42 36.48 0.83
CA ALA A 605 3.68 35.04 0.78
C ALA A 605 3.49 34.32 2.13
N ASP A 606 3.66 35.04 3.26
CA ASP A 606 3.50 34.45 4.59
C ASP A 606 2.04 34.40 5.04
N LEU A 607 1.15 35.13 4.38
CA LEU A 607 -0.30 35.15 4.62
C LEU A 607 -1.09 34.36 3.56
N ARG A 608 -0.36 33.77 2.60
CA ARG A 608 -0.99 32.92 1.58
C ARG A 608 -1.54 31.67 2.25
N ASP A 609 -2.76 31.32 1.88
CA ASP A 609 -3.44 30.10 2.33
C ASP A 609 -4.14 29.40 1.15
N THR A 610 -4.66 28.21 1.41
CA THR A 610 -5.42 27.45 0.42
C THR A 610 -6.75 27.00 1.02
N GLU A 611 -7.83 27.09 0.23
CA GLU A 611 -9.14 26.61 0.60
C GLU A 611 -9.56 25.45 -0.29
N GLN A 612 -10.20 24.44 0.30
CA GLN A 612 -10.80 23.32 -0.43
C GLN A 612 -12.32 23.51 -0.51
N ILE A 613 -12.79 23.84 -1.69
CA ILE A 613 -14.19 24.13 -1.95
C ILE A 613 -14.83 22.92 -2.63
N PRO A 614 -15.96 22.37 -2.12
CA PRO A 614 -16.66 21.27 -2.78
C PRO A 614 -16.91 21.56 -4.27
N PHE A 615 -16.66 20.58 -5.12
CA PHE A 615 -16.63 20.77 -6.59
C PHE A 615 -17.92 21.38 -7.16
N ARG A 616 -19.06 21.06 -6.57
CA ARG A 616 -20.38 21.54 -7.01
C ARG A 616 -20.74 22.92 -6.44
N GLU A 617 -19.94 23.45 -5.55
CA GLU A 617 -20.19 24.75 -4.95
C GLU A 617 -19.55 25.87 -5.77
N ASP A 618 -20.24 27.00 -5.89
CA ASP A 618 -19.68 28.18 -6.56
C ASP A 618 -18.55 28.76 -5.73
N ILE A 619 -17.37 28.89 -6.36
CA ILE A 619 -16.14 29.33 -5.71
C ILE A 619 -16.30 30.71 -5.09
N GLU A 620 -16.92 31.66 -5.79
CA GLU A 620 -17.07 33.04 -5.31
C GLU A 620 -18.07 33.10 -4.14
N ALA A 621 -19.18 32.36 -4.24
CA ALA A 621 -20.17 32.30 -3.17
C ALA A 621 -19.59 31.71 -1.89
N TYR A 622 -18.79 30.64 -2.01
CA TYR A 622 -18.06 30.05 -0.88
C TYR A 622 -17.08 31.05 -0.26
N PHE A 623 -16.26 31.68 -1.10
CA PHE A 623 -15.25 32.63 -0.68
C PHE A 623 -15.85 33.81 0.11
N GLN A 624 -16.97 34.35 -0.38
CA GLN A 624 -17.66 35.45 0.29
C GLN A 624 -18.27 35.03 1.63
N ARG A 625 -18.71 33.78 1.77
CA ARG A 625 -19.35 33.26 2.98
C ARG A 625 -18.32 32.83 4.02
N GLU A 626 -17.27 32.13 3.62
CA GLU A 626 -16.36 31.44 4.56
C GLU A 626 -15.02 32.16 4.78
N VAL A 627 -14.52 32.92 3.78
CA VAL A 627 -13.20 33.55 3.87
C VAL A 627 -13.27 35.05 4.18
N ILE A 628 -14.10 35.80 3.48
CA ILE A 628 -14.18 37.27 3.61
C ILE A 628 -14.54 37.75 5.03
N PRO A 629 -15.39 37.07 5.82
CA PRO A 629 -15.67 37.49 7.20
C PRO A 629 -14.44 37.51 8.11
N TYR A 630 -13.43 36.69 7.80
CA TYR A 630 -12.18 36.56 8.60
C TYR A 630 -11.00 37.26 7.93
N ALA A 631 -11.01 37.44 6.63
CA ALA A 631 -9.99 38.07 5.83
C ALA A 631 -10.59 39.02 4.77
N PRO A 632 -11.09 40.22 5.18
CA PRO A 632 -11.86 41.09 4.28
C PRO A 632 -11.03 41.67 3.12
N ASP A 633 -9.71 41.63 3.20
CA ASP A 633 -8.77 42.10 2.20
C ASP A 633 -8.19 40.99 1.31
N ALA A 634 -8.69 39.73 1.47
CA ALA A 634 -8.22 38.59 0.69
C ALA A 634 -8.82 38.56 -0.72
N TRP A 635 -8.13 37.89 -1.64
CA TRP A 635 -8.65 37.55 -2.98
C TRP A 635 -8.18 36.18 -3.42
N ILE A 636 -8.87 35.60 -4.42
CA ILE A 636 -8.50 34.32 -5.02
C ILE A 636 -7.53 34.57 -6.20
N ASP A 637 -6.46 33.77 -6.26
CA ASP A 637 -5.62 33.63 -7.44
C ASP A 637 -6.19 32.51 -8.32
N HIS A 638 -7.09 32.87 -9.24
CA HIS A 638 -7.78 31.90 -10.10
C HIS A 638 -6.85 31.12 -11.02
N ASP A 639 -5.69 31.71 -11.39
CA ASP A 639 -4.71 31.03 -12.26
C ASP A 639 -4.05 29.83 -11.56
N LYS A 640 -4.13 29.77 -10.23
CA LYS A 640 -3.59 28.69 -9.41
C LYS A 640 -4.64 27.67 -8.94
N THR A 641 -5.90 27.87 -9.30
CA THR A 641 -6.97 26.96 -8.93
C THR A 641 -6.75 25.59 -9.57
N LYS A 642 -6.87 24.53 -8.78
CA LYS A 642 -6.71 23.13 -9.19
C LYS A 642 -7.90 22.31 -8.76
N VAL A 643 -8.17 21.22 -9.47
CA VAL A 643 -9.15 20.23 -9.06
C VAL A 643 -8.41 19.09 -8.37
N GLY A 644 -8.83 18.74 -7.17
CA GLY A 644 -8.33 17.60 -6.40
C GLY A 644 -9.44 16.59 -6.14
N TYR A 645 -9.04 15.38 -5.76
CA TYR A 645 -9.96 14.30 -5.39
C TYR A 645 -9.52 13.70 -4.05
N GLU A 646 -10.45 13.62 -3.11
CA GLU A 646 -10.25 13.07 -1.77
C GLU A 646 -11.49 12.30 -1.35
N ILE A 647 -11.30 11.18 -0.61
CA ILE A 647 -12.40 10.39 -0.07
C ILE A 647 -12.35 10.51 1.46
N PRO A 648 -13.01 11.49 2.06
CA PRO A 648 -12.94 11.76 3.50
C PRO A 648 -13.80 10.77 4.29
N PHE A 649 -13.44 9.47 4.18
CA PHE A 649 -14.21 8.34 4.73
C PHE A 649 -14.58 8.54 6.21
N THR A 650 -13.59 8.87 7.04
CA THR A 650 -13.79 9.02 8.49
C THR A 650 -14.77 10.14 8.81
N ARG A 651 -14.75 11.24 8.03
CA ARG A 651 -15.68 12.37 8.22
C ARG A 651 -17.13 11.97 8.02
N TYR A 652 -17.43 11.08 7.09
CA TYR A 652 -18.78 10.65 6.76
C TYR A 652 -19.41 9.72 7.80
N PHE A 653 -18.56 8.96 8.54
CA PHE A 653 -18.99 8.03 9.59
C PHE A 653 -18.68 8.53 11.00
N TYR A 654 -18.15 9.76 11.13
CA TYR A 654 -17.88 10.34 12.44
C TYR A 654 -19.18 10.56 13.20
N LYS A 655 -19.28 9.91 14.37
CA LYS A 655 -20.34 10.15 15.35
C LYS A 655 -19.74 10.97 16.49
N TYR A 656 -20.28 12.16 16.71
CA TYR A 656 -19.91 12.95 17.89
C TYR A 656 -20.42 12.22 19.13
N GLU A 657 -19.54 11.71 19.95
CA GLU A 657 -19.86 11.22 21.29
C GLU A 657 -19.71 12.41 22.25
N GLU A 658 -20.79 12.81 22.88
CA GLU A 658 -20.70 13.77 23.99
C GLU A 658 -19.79 13.16 25.06
N LEU A 659 -18.72 13.89 25.38
CA LEU A 659 -17.83 13.50 26.47
C LEU A 659 -18.71 13.51 27.75
N GLY A 660 -18.78 12.38 28.43
CA GLY A 660 -19.48 12.28 29.71
C GLY A 660 -18.94 13.31 30.71
N ASP A 661 -19.77 13.67 31.67
CA ASP A 661 -19.37 14.64 32.72
C ASP A 661 -18.05 14.16 33.36
N PRO A 662 -17.00 14.99 33.36
CA PRO A 662 -15.74 14.65 33.98
C PRO A 662 -15.85 14.24 35.44
N VAL A 663 -16.85 14.76 36.15
CA VAL A 663 -17.12 14.44 37.56
C VAL A 663 -17.69 13.04 37.71
N GLU A 664 -18.61 12.63 36.82
CA GLU A 664 -19.16 11.27 36.79
C GLU A 664 -18.08 10.25 36.41
N THR A 665 -17.28 10.54 35.39
CA THR A 665 -16.18 9.70 34.96
C THR A 665 -15.13 9.52 36.08
N LEU A 666 -14.83 10.58 36.83
CA LEU A 666 -13.91 10.51 37.96
C LEU A 666 -14.48 9.65 39.09
N ALA A 667 -15.78 9.73 39.35
CA ALA A 667 -16.47 8.91 40.35
C ALA A 667 -16.48 7.42 39.97
N GLU A 668 -16.69 7.11 38.69
CA GLU A 668 -16.55 5.74 38.15
C GLU A 668 -15.13 5.20 38.30
N ILE A 669 -14.12 5.97 37.95
CA ILE A 669 -12.70 5.60 38.10
C ILE A 669 -12.38 5.31 39.58
N GLN A 670 -12.85 6.13 40.51
CA GLN A 670 -12.67 5.92 41.96
C GLN A 670 -13.37 4.64 42.42
N THR A 671 -14.57 4.37 41.97
CA THR A 671 -15.33 3.16 42.29
C THR A 671 -14.65 1.90 41.77
N LEU A 672 -14.19 1.91 40.53
CA LEU A 672 -13.42 0.83 39.91
C LEU A 672 -12.09 0.58 40.65
N SER A 673 -11.37 1.65 41.01
CA SER A 673 -10.12 1.57 41.75
C SER A 673 -10.31 0.92 43.12
N ALA A 674 -11.39 1.29 43.86
CA ALA A 674 -11.72 0.69 45.13
C ALA A 674 -12.12 -0.80 45.00
N SER A 675 -12.86 -1.16 43.94
CA SER A 675 -13.18 -2.56 43.63
C SER A 675 -11.91 -3.39 43.36
N ILE A 676 -11.00 -2.90 42.51
CA ILE A 676 -9.73 -3.56 42.19
C ILE A 676 -8.89 -3.76 43.47
N GLN A 677 -8.78 -2.74 44.33
CA GLN A 677 -8.07 -2.87 45.62
C GLN A 677 -8.70 -3.93 46.51
N THR A 678 -10.01 -4.03 46.53
CA THR A 678 -10.76 -5.05 47.31
C THR A 678 -10.50 -6.46 46.78
N ASP A 679 -10.52 -6.63 45.47
CA ASP A 679 -10.25 -7.93 44.82
C ASP A 679 -8.79 -8.38 44.98
N ILE A 680 -7.86 -7.46 44.88
CA ILE A 680 -6.44 -7.71 45.21
C ILE A 680 -6.27 -8.16 46.68
N ALA A 681 -6.93 -7.47 47.60
CA ALA A 681 -6.87 -7.82 49.01
C ALA A 681 -7.47 -9.22 49.28
N LYS A 682 -8.55 -9.61 48.59
CA LYS A 682 -9.13 -10.96 48.67
C LYS A 682 -8.17 -12.02 48.15
N LEU A 683 -7.54 -11.81 47.00
CA LEU A 683 -6.55 -12.72 46.43
C LEU A 683 -5.36 -12.98 47.38
N PHE A 684 -4.87 -11.93 48.03
CA PHE A 684 -3.79 -12.08 49.02
C PHE A 684 -4.26 -12.75 50.28
N SER A 685 -5.51 -12.59 50.69
CA SER A 685 -6.06 -13.25 51.90
C SER A 685 -6.38 -14.73 51.67
N GLU A 686 -6.63 -15.16 50.43
CA GLU A 686 -6.83 -16.58 50.08
C GLU A 686 -5.53 -17.35 49.90
N GLN A 687 -4.40 -16.68 49.62
CA GLN A 687 -3.05 -17.31 49.52
C GLN A 687 -2.37 -17.51 50.89
N VAL A 688 -2.93 -17.01 51.97
CA VAL A 688 -2.38 -17.13 53.35
C VAL A 688 -3.13 -18.21 54.19
N LYS A 689 -4.08 -18.89 53.57
CA LYS A 689 -4.68 -20.14 54.11
C LYS A 689 -4.16 -21.33 53.31
#